data_33441e69d06640a4b809cdb3ec7d7f08
#
_entry.id   33441e69d06640a4b809cdb3ec7d7f08
#
_cell.length_a   1.000
_cell.length_b   1.000
_cell.length_c   1.000
_cell.angle_alpha   90.00
_cell.angle_beta   90.00
_cell.angle_gamma   90.00
#
_symmetry.space_group_name_H-M   'P 1'
#
loop_
_entity.id
_entity.type
_entity.pdbx_description
1 polymer ?
#
loop_
_entity_poly.entity_id
_entity_poly.type
_entity_poly.pdbx_seq_one_letter_code
_entity_poly.pdbx_strand_id
1 'polypeptide(L)'
;MSDWRGLLPDAERPGFDALALGIELRQREAYDPSRWEARSVDPVTPRMLARRQDELQLVARPLVRGARDTWIRADATWDAVRRSTGRFDPTHAAWFAELHALAQAMRTTGPFVAASDTVALDAIASPLLWPHLRAAAGLGIPLVSMHPQQNVLLASEASARVAVDTGAGGALRLSAAIEIDGRAVDATRVRPLGTAGLFWFEVDRDPIPVVLAPASLPAPLPALLADGPVIVPAEDAGEFLRDAYPRLARRGPLAVGPGVPAPPPPRPTLEATVSYLDDESVEYALDWVYPGGIRAAYGLPADDERDPRAESEIARRVEAAWAERADLPVRARGVLRDADAAAFATRVLPALDLLDDVRVVTRGTVPAFRELRGDPSLTITAVPSPERDWFDLGIVVVIDGRTIPFGTLFSALSRGRTRIKLSDGAWFSLAHPSLQRLRDLLEEAAELDEWETGPRIPRRHLALWSDFEDLADESSAATEWRDLARALRDVASVPAVETPPGFRAELRPYQREGLAWLALLHAHRLGGILADDMGLGKTVQILALIAHARETGERRPWLVVAPTSVLPTWGAEAARFAPDLRVVTVEATSVRRTRTIAQLADGADIIVAPYGVVRTDEAEFAVPAWAGVVLDEAQFVKNPATRIHRAVAALRADSVFAVTGTPIENGLDDLWALLALAAPGLYPSARRFREEYVRAIEQLPSDAPTELSAAAAEEHRRGSLARLRSRVRPFLLRRTKDVVAADLPPKQEQTIAVPLAPGHRELYDRVLQRERQKVLGLLDDLDRQRFIVFRSITLLRMLALAPGLIDERDAHLGSAKLDVLLERLVEVASEGHRALVFSQFTSFLDLAAERLDAAGLAYAHLDGSTSRRGEVVEGFRGGDAPVFLISLKAGGFGLTLVEAEYVFLLDPWWNPAAEAQAIDRTHRIGQTNSVFVYRLIAAGTVEEKVLELQQRKAALSRAVLDDGAAFANALDADDIRRILGG
;
A
#
# COMPACT_ATOMS: atom_id res chain seq x y z
N MET A 1 5.75 -13.75 27.20
CA MET A 1 5.27 -12.35 27.15
C MET A 1 3.78 -12.42 27.48
N SER A 2 3.38 -11.93 28.65
CA SER A 2 2.01 -11.98 29.12
C SER A 2 1.16 -11.00 28.29
N ASP A 3 0.12 -11.53 27.67
CA ASP A 3 -0.86 -10.75 26.92
C ASP A 3 -1.57 -9.77 27.87
N TRP A 4 -1.42 -8.47 27.63
CA TRP A 4 -2.06 -7.38 28.38
C TRP A 4 -3.60 -7.47 28.37
N ARG A 5 -4.19 -8.25 27.44
CA ARG A 5 -5.64 -8.49 27.37
C ARG A 5 -6.17 -9.26 28.57
N GLY A 6 -5.33 -10.00 29.29
CA GLY A 6 -5.68 -10.67 30.54
C GLY A 6 -5.82 -9.74 31.75
N LEU A 7 -5.50 -8.44 31.60
CA LEU A 7 -5.62 -7.43 32.66
C LEU A 7 -6.93 -6.62 32.58
N LEU A 8 -7.73 -6.80 31.53
CA LEU A 8 -9.01 -6.11 31.41
C LEU A 8 -10.11 -6.95 32.07
N PRO A 9 -10.99 -6.35 32.91
CA PRO A 9 -12.17 -7.04 33.38
C PRO A 9 -13.01 -7.45 32.18
N ASP A 10 -13.52 -8.69 32.18
CA ASP A 10 -14.41 -9.23 31.16
C ASP A 10 -15.54 -8.23 30.83
N ALA A 11 -15.38 -7.51 29.75
CA ALA A 11 -16.51 -6.81 29.13
C ALA A 11 -17.47 -7.92 28.72
N GLU A 12 -18.72 -7.86 29.20
CA GLU A 12 -19.82 -8.77 28.85
C GLU A 12 -19.85 -8.92 27.33
N ARG A 13 -19.22 -10.01 26.82
CA ARG A 13 -19.45 -10.44 25.44
C ARG A 13 -20.93 -10.77 25.35
N PRO A 14 -21.67 -10.39 24.30
CA PRO A 14 -23.01 -10.89 24.07
C PRO A 14 -22.92 -12.43 24.16
N GLY A 15 -23.68 -13.01 25.10
CA GLY A 15 -23.60 -14.43 25.41
C GLY A 15 -24.07 -15.26 24.24
N PHE A 16 -23.16 -15.61 23.32
CA PHE A 16 -23.44 -16.57 22.26
C PHE A 16 -23.66 -17.97 22.86
N ASP A 17 -24.67 -18.68 22.35
CA ASP A 17 -24.85 -20.07 22.68
C ASP A 17 -23.63 -20.88 22.19
N ALA A 18 -22.97 -21.59 23.08
CA ALA A 18 -21.80 -22.40 22.72
C ALA A 18 -22.22 -23.59 21.83
N LEU A 19 -21.48 -23.81 20.76
CA LEU A 19 -21.68 -24.90 19.80
C LEU A 19 -20.63 -26.00 19.97
N ALA A 20 -21.04 -27.24 19.77
CA ALA A 20 -20.17 -28.43 19.65
C ALA A 20 -20.57 -29.25 18.45
N LEU A 21 -19.62 -29.97 17.85
CA LEU A 21 -19.93 -31.00 16.87
C LEU A 21 -20.18 -32.32 17.58
N GLY A 22 -21.42 -32.72 17.63
CA GLY A 22 -21.82 -34.04 18.10
C GLY A 22 -21.57 -35.10 17.03
N ILE A 23 -20.84 -36.16 17.37
CA ILE A 23 -20.54 -37.28 16.49
C ILE A 23 -21.03 -38.56 17.16
N GLU A 24 -21.56 -39.49 16.37
CA GLU A 24 -22.11 -40.75 16.85
C GLU A 24 -21.92 -41.86 15.83
N LEU A 25 -21.53 -43.06 16.31
CA LEU A 25 -21.51 -44.26 15.52
C LEU A 25 -22.89 -44.94 15.61
N ARG A 26 -23.51 -45.18 14.46
CA ARG A 26 -24.85 -45.78 14.33
C ARG A 26 -24.81 -47.03 13.48
N GLN A 27 -25.75 -47.91 13.71
CA GLN A 27 -26.00 -49.07 12.86
C GLN A 27 -27.13 -48.72 11.88
N ARG A 28 -26.92 -49.01 10.60
CA ARG A 28 -27.92 -48.87 9.56
C ARG A 28 -28.62 -50.24 9.37
N GLU A 29 -29.96 -50.31 9.44
CA GLU A 29 -30.70 -51.52 9.08
C GLU A 29 -30.51 -51.84 7.59
N ALA A 30 -30.40 -53.14 7.26
CA ALA A 30 -30.30 -53.61 5.89
C ALA A 30 -31.52 -53.17 5.07
N TYR A 31 -31.34 -52.83 3.81
CA TYR A 31 -32.40 -52.38 2.92
C TYR A 31 -33.39 -53.53 2.65
N ASP A 32 -34.61 -53.42 3.18
CA ASP A 32 -35.74 -54.30 2.81
C ASP A 32 -36.59 -53.54 1.76
N PRO A 33 -36.59 -54.00 0.48
CA PRO A 33 -37.35 -53.35 -0.58
C PRO A 33 -38.87 -53.46 -0.42
N SER A 34 -39.34 -54.25 0.55
CA SER A 34 -40.78 -54.44 0.81
C SER A 34 -41.35 -53.42 1.83
N ARG A 35 -40.55 -52.66 2.50
CA ARG A 35 -40.96 -51.65 3.50
C ARG A 35 -40.80 -50.23 2.98
N TRP A 36 -41.92 -49.49 2.96
CA TRP A 36 -42.00 -48.07 2.61
C TRP A 36 -41.56 -47.12 3.78
N GLU A 37 -41.11 -47.65 4.91
CA GLU A 37 -40.70 -46.87 6.07
C GLU A 37 -39.26 -46.41 5.95
N ALA A 38 -39.01 -45.19 6.49
CA ALA A 38 -37.65 -44.66 6.57
C ALA A 38 -36.75 -45.59 7.39
N ARG A 39 -35.54 -45.87 6.89
CA ARG A 39 -34.56 -46.72 7.57
C ARG A 39 -34.37 -46.23 9.00
N SER A 40 -34.59 -47.07 10.01
CA SER A 40 -34.21 -46.75 11.38
C SER A 40 -32.69 -46.79 11.49
N VAL A 41 -32.12 -45.82 12.17
CA VAL A 41 -30.66 -45.70 12.40
C VAL A 41 -30.45 -45.61 13.90
N ASP A 42 -30.10 -46.71 14.54
CA ASP A 42 -29.95 -46.79 15.99
C ASP A 42 -28.54 -46.53 16.46
N PRO A 43 -28.34 -45.86 17.62
CA PRO A 43 -27.01 -45.68 18.23
C PRO A 43 -26.38 -47.03 18.55
N VAL A 44 -25.12 -47.20 18.23
CA VAL A 44 -24.41 -48.47 18.50
C VAL A 44 -23.99 -48.53 19.97
N THR A 45 -24.33 -49.69 20.59
CA THR A 45 -23.91 -50.01 21.95
C THR A 45 -22.90 -51.17 21.95
N PRO A 46 -22.11 -51.40 23.03
CA PRO A 46 -21.14 -52.49 23.12
C PRO A 46 -21.80 -53.89 22.86
N ARG A 47 -23.05 -54.06 23.30
CA ARG A 47 -23.80 -55.33 23.09
C ARG A 47 -24.21 -55.55 21.64
N MET A 48 -24.47 -54.51 20.87
CA MET A 48 -24.80 -54.61 19.46
C MET A 48 -23.59 -54.98 18.61
N LEU A 49 -22.45 -54.36 18.87
CA LEU A 49 -21.19 -54.66 18.17
C LEU A 49 -20.67 -56.09 18.39
N ALA A 50 -21.03 -56.71 19.50
CA ALA A 50 -20.68 -58.11 19.78
C ALA A 50 -21.50 -59.11 18.97
N ARG A 51 -22.63 -58.73 18.35
CA ARG A 51 -23.56 -59.63 17.65
C ARG A 51 -23.46 -59.71 16.14
N ARG A 52 -22.85 -58.84 15.46
CA ARG A 52 -22.46 -58.70 14.04
C ARG A 52 -22.60 -57.28 13.53
N GLN A 53 -21.69 -56.94 12.68
CA GLN A 53 -21.41 -55.57 12.25
C GLN A 53 -21.88 -55.32 10.82
N ASP A 54 -23.16 -55.33 10.58
CA ASP A 54 -23.64 -54.99 9.24
C ASP A 54 -23.92 -53.48 9.16
N GLU A 55 -23.25 -52.77 8.27
CA GLU A 55 -23.41 -51.34 7.92
C GLU A 55 -23.35 -50.29 9.08
N LEU A 56 -22.17 -50.04 9.58
CA LEU A 56 -21.93 -48.93 10.50
C LEU A 56 -21.86 -47.61 9.74
N GLN A 57 -22.44 -46.57 10.32
CA GLN A 57 -22.40 -45.19 9.79
C GLN A 57 -21.95 -44.21 10.86
N LEU A 58 -21.04 -43.31 10.49
CA LEU A 58 -20.61 -42.21 11.35
C LEU A 58 -21.39 -40.93 11.00
N VAL A 59 -22.17 -40.43 11.96
CA VAL A 59 -23.02 -39.27 11.75
C VAL A 59 -22.59 -38.08 12.64
N ALA A 60 -22.81 -36.89 12.16
CA ALA A 60 -22.52 -35.65 12.91
C ALA A 60 -23.69 -34.68 12.86
N ARG A 61 -23.83 -33.85 13.90
CA ARG A 61 -24.77 -32.74 13.98
C ARG A 61 -24.31 -31.65 14.92
N PRO A 62 -24.80 -30.41 14.78
CA PRO A 62 -24.58 -29.36 15.78
C PRO A 62 -25.28 -29.69 17.10
N LEU A 63 -24.61 -29.35 18.22
CA LEU A 63 -25.16 -29.40 19.58
C LEU A 63 -24.95 -28.05 20.27
N VAL A 64 -25.83 -27.74 21.21
CA VAL A 64 -25.71 -26.55 22.10
C VAL A 64 -25.54 -26.98 23.55
N ARG A 65 -24.98 -26.07 24.36
CA ARG A 65 -24.79 -26.29 25.78
C ARG A 65 -26.09 -26.09 26.53
N GLY A 66 -26.57 -27.14 27.19
CA GLY A 66 -27.81 -27.09 27.98
C GLY A 66 -27.61 -26.55 29.38
N ALA A 67 -28.70 -26.28 30.10
CA ALA A 67 -28.70 -25.68 31.43
C ALA A 67 -27.96 -26.50 32.52
N ARG A 68 -27.69 -27.79 32.29
CA ARG A 68 -26.93 -28.71 33.20
C ARG A 68 -25.49 -28.89 32.74
N ASP A 69 -24.97 -28.01 31.96
CA ASP A 69 -23.61 -28.05 31.41
C ASP A 69 -23.32 -29.29 30.50
N THR A 70 -24.36 -29.86 29.92
CA THR A 70 -24.30 -31.01 29.00
C THR A 70 -24.65 -30.58 27.59
N TRP A 71 -24.07 -31.25 26.59
CA TRP A 71 -24.37 -31.00 25.19
C TRP A 71 -25.70 -31.64 24.81
N ILE A 72 -26.62 -30.84 24.26
CA ILE A 72 -27.96 -31.28 23.92
C ILE A 72 -28.30 -30.94 22.46
N ARG A 73 -29.23 -31.71 21.89
CA ARG A 73 -29.69 -31.52 20.49
C ARG A 73 -30.48 -30.20 20.36
N ALA A 74 -31.37 -29.89 21.30
CA ALA A 74 -32.28 -28.76 21.28
C ALA A 74 -32.74 -28.41 19.83
N ASP A 75 -32.79 -27.11 19.49
CA ASP A 75 -33.16 -26.60 18.18
C ASP A 75 -31.94 -26.28 17.28
N ALA A 76 -30.74 -26.77 17.64
CA ALA A 76 -29.53 -26.63 16.84
C ALA A 76 -29.51 -27.61 15.66
N THR A 77 -30.21 -27.28 14.59
CA THR A 77 -30.12 -27.97 13.30
C THR A 77 -29.07 -27.28 12.41
N TRP A 78 -28.59 -27.97 11.38
CA TRP A 78 -27.66 -27.38 10.41
C TRP A 78 -28.21 -26.08 9.80
N ASP A 79 -29.51 -26.06 9.50
CA ASP A 79 -30.20 -24.89 8.95
C ASP A 79 -30.40 -23.77 10.00
N ALA A 80 -30.67 -24.13 11.27
CA ALA A 80 -30.81 -23.15 12.33
C ALA A 80 -29.46 -22.44 12.60
N VAL A 81 -28.36 -23.18 12.67
CA VAL A 81 -27.02 -22.60 12.87
C VAL A 81 -26.66 -21.66 11.71
N ARG A 82 -26.95 -22.06 10.47
CA ARG A 82 -26.66 -21.24 9.28
C ARG A 82 -27.49 -19.96 9.20
N ARG A 83 -28.76 -19.99 9.63
CA ARG A 83 -29.73 -18.87 9.46
C ARG A 83 -29.82 -17.92 10.66
N SER A 84 -29.35 -18.32 11.85
CA SER A 84 -29.49 -17.49 13.04
C SER A 84 -28.42 -16.41 13.13
N THR A 85 -28.82 -15.18 12.85
CA THR A 85 -28.01 -14.00 13.10
C THR A 85 -28.05 -13.61 14.58
N GLY A 86 -26.90 -13.65 15.28
CA GLY A 86 -26.77 -13.13 16.64
C GLY A 86 -26.99 -14.12 17.79
N ARG A 87 -27.39 -15.37 17.53
CA ARG A 87 -27.51 -16.41 18.55
C ARG A 87 -26.21 -17.18 18.80
N PHE A 88 -25.45 -17.44 17.76
CA PHE A 88 -24.19 -18.19 17.79
C PHE A 88 -23.03 -17.29 17.37
N ASP A 89 -21.83 -17.62 17.83
CA ASP A 89 -20.62 -16.94 17.36
C ASP A 89 -20.54 -17.05 15.81
N PRO A 90 -20.35 -15.93 15.10
CA PRO A 90 -20.29 -15.93 13.63
C PRO A 90 -19.22 -16.86 13.06
N THR A 91 -18.07 -16.98 13.74
CA THR A 91 -16.96 -17.86 13.34
C THR A 91 -17.34 -19.32 13.48
N HIS A 92 -18.01 -19.68 14.59
CA HIS A 92 -18.53 -21.03 14.78
C HIS A 92 -19.62 -21.36 13.75
N ALA A 93 -20.55 -20.42 13.52
CA ALA A 93 -21.62 -20.63 12.52
C ALA A 93 -21.05 -20.84 11.11
N ALA A 94 -20.02 -20.08 10.73
CA ALA A 94 -19.32 -20.24 9.45
C ALA A 94 -18.66 -21.62 9.35
N TRP A 95 -17.95 -22.07 10.38
CA TRP A 95 -17.33 -23.38 10.42
C TRP A 95 -18.35 -24.51 10.22
N PHE A 96 -19.51 -24.46 10.89
CA PHE A 96 -20.59 -25.42 10.70
C PHE A 96 -21.21 -25.37 9.31
N ALA A 97 -21.35 -24.16 8.72
CA ALA A 97 -21.87 -24.00 7.37
C ALA A 97 -20.92 -24.61 6.32
N GLU A 98 -19.62 -24.46 6.49
CA GLU A 98 -18.59 -25.05 5.61
C GLU A 98 -18.60 -26.58 5.70
N LEU A 99 -18.64 -27.15 6.91
CA LEU A 99 -18.75 -28.62 7.07
C LEU A 99 -20.01 -29.15 6.41
N HIS A 100 -21.12 -28.45 6.58
CA HIS A 100 -22.38 -28.84 5.93
C HIS A 100 -22.29 -28.73 4.40
N ALA A 101 -21.63 -27.71 3.87
CA ALA A 101 -21.40 -27.54 2.43
C ALA A 101 -20.53 -28.69 1.87
N LEU A 102 -19.45 -29.07 2.57
CA LEU A 102 -18.60 -30.20 2.20
C LEU A 102 -19.43 -31.49 2.11
N ALA A 103 -20.36 -31.71 3.06
CA ALA A 103 -21.22 -32.87 3.06
C ALA A 103 -22.27 -32.84 1.95
N GLN A 104 -22.82 -31.68 1.62
CA GLN A 104 -23.81 -31.53 0.54
C GLN A 104 -23.18 -31.70 -0.86
N ALA A 105 -21.95 -31.21 -1.06
CA ALA A 105 -21.25 -31.33 -2.35
C ALA A 105 -21.03 -32.78 -2.80
N MET A 106 -21.07 -33.74 -1.86
CA MET A 106 -20.85 -35.17 -2.13
C MET A 106 -22.15 -35.99 -2.28
N ARG A 107 -23.33 -35.34 -2.16
CA ARG A 107 -24.62 -36.09 -2.34
C ARG A 107 -24.88 -36.27 -3.82
N THR A 108 -24.77 -37.53 -4.30
CA THR A 108 -25.29 -37.91 -5.62
C THR A 108 -26.79 -37.77 -5.63
N THR A 109 -27.33 -37.11 -6.65
CA THR A 109 -28.74 -36.84 -6.90
C THR A 109 -29.61 -38.07 -6.83
N GLY A 110 -30.35 -38.22 -5.73
CA GLY A 110 -31.50 -39.15 -5.62
C GLY A 110 -32.73 -38.37 -5.16
N PRO A 111 -33.94 -38.71 -5.63
CA PRO A 111 -35.14 -37.95 -5.30
C PRO A 111 -35.53 -38.14 -3.83
N PHE A 112 -35.82 -37.02 -3.17
CA PHE A 112 -36.51 -36.87 -1.90
C PHE A 112 -36.10 -37.79 -0.74
N VAL A 113 -35.04 -37.41 -0.01
CA VAL A 113 -34.86 -37.85 1.38
C VAL A 113 -35.18 -36.64 2.27
N ALA A 114 -36.13 -36.84 3.22
CA ALA A 114 -36.44 -35.82 4.23
C ALA A 114 -35.18 -35.25 4.87
N ALA A 115 -35.14 -33.94 5.16
CA ALA A 115 -34.01 -33.27 5.75
C ALA A 115 -33.61 -34.00 7.04
N SER A 116 -32.55 -34.78 6.98
CA SER A 116 -32.00 -35.46 8.16
C SER A 116 -31.21 -34.39 8.95
N ASP A 117 -31.52 -34.26 10.23
CA ASP A 117 -30.80 -33.38 11.17
C ASP A 117 -29.31 -33.76 11.36
N THR A 118 -28.89 -34.89 10.77
CA THR A 118 -27.55 -35.44 10.84
C THR A 118 -26.90 -35.50 9.47
N VAL A 119 -25.59 -35.32 9.42
CA VAL A 119 -24.72 -35.48 8.25
C VAL A 119 -23.90 -36.74 8.41
N ALA A 120 -23.83 -37.57 7.38
CA ALA A 120 -22.96 -38.75 7.36
C ALA A 120 -21.52 -38.30 7.05
N LEU A 121 -20.61 -38.39 8.02
CA LEU A 121 -19.20 -38.06 7.87
C LEU A 121 -18.47 -39.05 6.97
N ASP A 122 -18.85 -40.33 7.02
CA ASP A 122 -18.30 -41.39 6.18
C ASP A 122 -18.62 -41.23 4.69
N ALA A 123 -19.62 -40.42 4.36
CA ALA A 123 -19.94 -40.07 2.99
C ALA A 123 -19.09 -38.91 2.41
N ILE A 124 -18.30 -38.22 3.25
CA ILE A 124 -17.47 -37.10 2.81
C ILE A 124 -16.11 -37.63 2.30
N ALA A 125 -16.01 -37.78 0.98
CA ALA A 125 -14.77 -38.28 0.35
C ALA A 125 -13.71 -37.21 0.14
N SER A 126 -13.88 -35.95 0.68
CA SER A 126 -12.97 -34.86 0.47
C SER A 126 -11.82 -34.84 1.48
N PRO A 127 -10.56 -34.69 1.04
CA PRO A 127 -9.41 -34.48 1.94
C PRO A 127 -9.52 -33.19 2.78
N LEU A 128 -10.34 -32.22 2.38
CA LEU A 128 -10.58 -30.97 3.11
C LEU A 128 -11.31 -31.20 4.45
N LEU A 129 -11.91 -32.37 4.67
CA LEU A 129 -12.54 -32.71 5.94
C LEU A 129 -11.53 -32.61 7.11
N TRP A 130 -10.29 -33.03 6.92
CA TRP A 130 -9.29 -33.16 7.98
C TRP A 130 -8.75 -31.82 8.49
N PRO A 131 -8.28 -30.88 7.62
CA PRO A 131 -7.93 -29.53 8.07
C PRO A 131 -9.13 -28.85 8.75
N HIS A 132 -10.34 -29.06 8.25
CA HIS A 132 -11.55 -28.46 8.80
C HIS A 132 -11.86 -28.99 10.22
N LEU A 133 -11.80 -30.30 10.44
CA LEU A 133 -11.98 -30.87 11.78
C LEU A 133 -10.88 -30.46 12.76
N ARG A 134 -9.63 -30.31 12.31
CA ARG A 134 -8.52 -29.82 13.15
C ARG A 134 -8.71 -28.35 13.53
N ALA A 135 -9.25 -27.53 12.64
CA ALA A 135 -9.52 -26.11 12.92
C ALA A 135 -10.54 -25.92 14.06
N ALA A 136 -11.45 -26.90 14.29
CA ALA A 136 -12.44 -26.85 15.37
C ALA A 136 -11.80 -26.59 16.74
N ALA A 137 -10.68 -27.25 17.04
CA ALA A 137 -9.99 -27.10 18.33
C ALA A 137 -9.45 -25.66 18.52
N GLY A 138 -8.90 -25.04 17.48
CA GLY A 138 -8.41 -23.65 17.50
C GLY A 138 -9.54 -22.62 17.64
N LEU A 139 -10.73 -22.96 17.18
CA LEU A 139 -11.93 -22.12 17.31
C LEU A 139 -12.69 -22.36 18.64
N GLY A 140 -12.28 -23.33 19.46
CA GLY A 140 -12.98 -23.67 20.69
C GLY A 140 -14.27 -24.47 20.47
N ILE A 141 -14.43 -25.14 19.32
CA ILE A 141 -15.56 -26.02 18.99
C ILE A 141 -15.18 -27.46 19.40
N PRO A 142 -15.73 -28.01 20.50
CA PRO A 142 -15.40 -29.37 20.92
C PRO A 142 -16.07 -30.40 20.01
N LEU A 143 -15.34 -31.48 19.73
CA LEU A 143 -15.88 -32.70 19.14
C LEU A 143 -16.35 -33.61 20.28
N VAL A 144 -17.64 -33.94 20.33
CA VAL A 144 -18.23 -34.67 21.46
C VAL A 144 -19.06 -35.85 20.99
N SER A 145 -19.15 -36.85 21.82
CA SER A 145 -20.06 -37.95 21.52
C SER A 145 -21.53 -37.57 21.78
N MET A 146 -22.42 -38.01 20.89
CA MET A 146 -23.87 -37.87 21.10
C MET A 146 -24.48 -38.99 21.95
N HIS A 147 -23.70 -40.01 22.23
CA HIS A 147 -24.16 -41.17 23.03
C HIS A 147 -23.24 -41.38 24.22
N PRO A 148 -23.77 -41.59 25.45
CA PRO A 148 -22.95 -41.73 26.66
C PRO A 148 -22.02 -42.95 26.67
N GLN A 149 -22.31 -43.96 25.90
CA GLN A 149 -21.45 -45.16 25.76
C GLN A 149 -20.48 -45.10 24.60
N GLN A 150 -20.27 -43.94 24.04
CA GLN A 150 -19.27 -43.69 22.99
C GLN A 150 -18.35 -42.49 23.37
N ASN A 151 -17.10 -42.59 23.00
CA ASN A 151 -16.12 -41.47 23.16
C ASN A 151 -15.46 -41.20 21.82
N VAL A 152 -15.50 -39.92 21.36
CA VAL A 152 -14.97 -39.49 20.07
C VAL A 152 -13.60 -38.87 20.25
N LEU A 153 -12.63 -39.35 19.49
CA LEU A 153 -11.25 -38.82 19.49
C LEU A 153 -10.81 -38.52 18.06
N LEU A 154 -10.01 -37.48 17.88
CA LEU A 154 -9.36 -37.12 16.61
C LEU A 154 -7.87 -37.43 16.72
N ALA A 155 -7.36 -38.36 15.92
CA ALA A 155 -5.96 -38.72 15.85
C ALA A 155 -5.18 -37.75 14.96
N SER A 156 -3.90 -37.63 15.19
CA SER A 156 -3.01 -36.76 14.43
C SER A 156 -2.76 -37.32 13.02
N GLU A 157 -2.51 -38.61 12.93
CA GLU A 157 -2.21 -39.29 11.66
C GLU A 157 -2.60 -40.79 11.69
N ALA A 158 -2.79 -41.34 10.50
CA ALA A 158 -2.83 -42.79 10.36
C ALA A 158 -2.10 -43.24 9.10
N SER A 159 -1.42 -44.40 9.19
CA SER A 159 -0.82 -45.05 8.03
C SER A 159 -1.60 -46.30 7.69
N ALA A 160 -1.85 -46.52 6.40
CA ALA A 160 -2.52 -47.70 5.87
C ALA A 160 -1.67 -48.36 4.79
N ARG A 161 -1.42 -49.62 4.91
CA ARG A 161 -0.56 -50.39 4.02
C ARG A 161 -1.23 -51.71 3.67
N VAL A 162 -0.96 -52.24 2.48
CA VAL A 162 -1.34 -53.62 2.16
C VAL A 162 -0.27 -54.56 2.71
N ALA A 163 -0.61 -55.41 3.63
CA ALA A 163 0.29 -56.45 4.14
C ALA A 163 0.17 -57.72 3.26
N VAL A 164 1.31 -58.25 2.87
CA VAL A 164 1.43 -59.52 2.12
C VAL A 164 2.20 -60.49 3.01
N ASP A 165 1.52 -61.49 3.55
CA ASP A 165 2.06 -62.49 4.46
C ASP A 165 1.98 -63.89 3.86
N THR A 166 2.85 -64.80 4.33
CA THR A 166 2.76 -66.23 3.99
C THR A 166 1.60 -66.86 4.75
N GLY A 167 0.69 -67.51 4.01
CA GLY A 167 -0.39 -68.30 4.55
C GLY A 167 -0.05 -69.81 4.65
N ALA A 168 -1.02 -70.60 5.07
CA ALA A 168 -0.83 -72.04 5.18
C ALA A 168 -0.59 -72.69 3.80
N GLY A 169 0.37 -73.60 3.71
CA GLY A 169 0.64 -74.37 2.50
C GLY A 169 1.27 -73.63 1.35
N GLY A 170 1.86 -72.42 1.58
CA GLY A 170 2.53 -71.59 0.52
C GLY A 170 1.58 -70.59 -0.16
N ALA A 171 0.35 -70.47 0.28
CA ALA A 171 -0.57 -69.41 -0.14
C ALA A 171 -0.06 -68.03 0.38
N LEU A 172 -0.48 -66.91 -0.28
CA LEU A 172 -0.20 -65.57 0.22
C LEU A 172 -1.51 -64.96 0.73
N ARG A 173 -1.38 -64.22 1.85
CA ARG A 173 -2.52 -63.53 2.45
C ARG A 173 -2.31 -62.04 2.31
N LEU A 174 -3.21 -61.35 1.62
CA LEU A 174 -3.28 -59.90 1.51
C LEU A 174 -4.25 -59.36 2.55
N SER A 175 -3.81 -58.45 3.39
CA SER A 175 -4.64 -57.83 4.42
C SER A 175 -4.29 -56.31 4.54
N ALA A 176 -5.19 -55.56 5.14
CA ALA A 176 -4.87 -54.16 5.48
C ALA A 176 -4.10 -54.12 6.80
N ALA A 177 -2.93 -53.45 6.83
CA ALA A 177 -2.18 -53.11 8.04
C ALA A 177 -2.35 -51.63 8.33
N ILE A 178 -2.92 -51.33 9.50
CA ILE A 178 -3.30 -49.97 9.88
C ILE A 178 -2.58 -49.60 11.17
N GLU A 179 -1.98 -48.39 11.21
CA GLU A 179 -1.41 -47.78 12.40
C GLU A 179 -2.04 -46.41 12.60
N ILE A 180 -2.46 -46.10 13.82
CA ILE A 180 -3.01 -44.79 14.22
C ILE A 180 -2.12 -44.23 15.32
N ASP A 181 -1.58 -43.03 15.12
CA ASP A 181 -0.62 -42.37 16.03
C ASP A 181 0.51 -43.34 16.48
N GLY A 182 1.04 -44.13 15.52
CA GLY A 182 2.13 -45.08 15.73
C GLY A 182 1.73 -46.40 16.43
N ARG A 183 0.45 -46.63 16.66
CA ARG A 183 -0.05 -47.89 17.24
C ARG A 183 -0.78 -48.74 16.19
N ALA A 184 -0.37 -50.00 16.02
CA ALA A 184 -1.10 -50.95 15.18
C ALA A 184 -2.49 -51.22 15.74
N VAL A 185 -3.52 -51.20 14.90
CA VAL A 185 -4.90 -51.43 15.25
C VAL A 185 -5.48 -52.59 14.43
N ASP A 186 -6.51 -53.22 14.97
CA ASP A 186 -7.19 -54.31 14.30
C ASP A 186 -7.97 -53.79 13.06
N ALA A 187 -7.52 -54.13 11.87
CA ALA A 187 -8.12 -53.72 10.61
C ALA A 187 -9.60 -54.12 10.45
N THR A 188 -10.05 -55.15 11.13
CA THR A 188 -11.47 -55.56 11.11
C THR A 188 -12.39 -54.52 11.78
N ARG A 189 -11.81 -53.66 12.63
CA ARG A 189 -12.49 -52.60 13.36
C ARG A 189 -12.29 -51.21 12.73
N VAL A 190 -11.67 -51.17 11.57
CA VAL A 190 -11.43 -49.91 10.81
C VAL A 190 -12.48 -49.82 9.69
N ARG A 191 -12.96 -48.62 9.45
CA ARG A 191 -13.84 -48.30 8.31
C ARG A 191 -13.29 -47.07 7.60
N PRO A 192 -13.36 -47.04 6.26
CA PRO A 192 -12.91 -45.88 5.48
C PRO A 192 -13.83 -44.68 5.65
N LEU A 193 -13.23 -43.49 5.72
CA LEU A 193 -13.88 -42.19 5.57
C LEU A 193 -13.50 -41.64 4.19
N GLY A 194 -14.25 -41.98 3.17
CA GLY A 194 -13.88 -41.71 1.79
C GLY A 194 -12.53 -42.35 1.42
N THR A 195 -11.71 -41.62 0.64
CA THR A 195 -10.36 -42.07 0.24
C THR A 195 -9.25 -41.40 1.04
N ALA A 196 -9.60 -40.39 1.88
CA ALA A 196 -8.64 -39.55 2.57
C ALA A 196 -8.61 -39.74 4.09
N GLY A 197 -9.28 -40.76 4.61
CA GLY A 197 -9.24 -41.06 6.04
C GLY A 197 -9.97 -42.34 6.45
N LEU A 198 -9.95 -42.59 7.73
CA LEU A 198 -10.58 -43.75 8.35
C LEU A 198 -11.12 -43.39 9.74
N PHE A 199 -11.99 -44.24 10.25
CA PHE A 199 -12.29 -44.29 11.67
C PHE A 199 -12.11 -45.71 12.20
N TRP A 200 -11.66 -45.79 13.45
CA TRP A 200 -11.46 -47.02 14.17
C TRP A 200 -12.34 -47.05 15.44
N PHE A 201 -12.81 -48.18 15.85
CA PHE A 201 -13.57 -48.36 17.10
C PHE A 201 -13.17 -49.64 17.83
N GLU A 202 -13.22 -49.59 19.17
CA GLU A 202 -12.89 -50.72 20.04
C GLU A 202 -14.15 -51.22 20.79
N VAL A 203 -14.45 -52.51 20.68
CA VAL A 203 -15.71 -53.11 21.18
C VAL A 203 -15.66 -53.43 22.67
N ASP A 204 -14.45 -53.70 23.18
CA ASP A 204 -14.25 -54.22 24.53
C ASP A 204 -14.09 -53.13 25.61
N ARG A 205 -14.36 -51.89 25.27
CA ARG A 205 -14.34 -50.75 26.18
C ARG A 205 -15.70 -50.06 26.31
N ASP A 206 -16.03 -49.63 27.51
CA ASP A 206 -17.19 -48.82 27.80
C ASP A 206 -16.69 -47.50 28.49
N PRO A 207 -16.84 -46.33 27.87
CA PRO A 207 -17.46 -46.07 26.55
C PRO A 207 -16.57 -46.52 25.38
N ILE A 208 -17.23 -46.86 24.25
CA ILE A 208 -16.57 -47.26 23.00
C ILE A 208 -15.74 -46.08 22.45
N PRO A 209 -14.43 -46.21 22.32
CA PRO A 209 -13.65 -45.23 21.62
C PRO A 209 -13.92 -45.29 20.13
N VAL A 210 -14.26 -44.12 19.53
CA VAL A 210 -14.40 -43.90 18.10
C VAL A 210 -13.33 -42.91 17.71
N VAL A 211 -12.28 -43.40 17.04
CA VAL A 211 -11.11 -42.59 16.68
C VAL A 211 -11.15 -42.28 15.18
N LEU A 212 -11.21 -40.99 14.85
CA LEU A 212 -11.12 -40.51 13.48
C LEU A 212 -9.67 -40.17 13.14
N ALA A 213 -9.17 -40.57 11.98
CA ALA A 213 -7.81 -40.32 11.57
C ALA A 213 -7.69 -40.05 10.06
N PRO A 214 -6.87 -39.02 9.68
CA PRO A 214 -6.52 -38.81 8.29
C PRO A 214 -5.63 -39.93 7.79
N ALA A 215 -5.95 -40.52 6.64
CA ALA A 215 -5.16 -41.58 6.00
C ALA A 215 -5.37 -41.57 4.49
N SER A 216 -4.33 -41.84 3.73
CA SER A 216 -4.46 -42.13 2.30
C SER A 216 -4.84 -43.59 2.11
N LEU A 217 -5.96 -43.85 1.46
CA LEU A 217 -6.48 -45.20 1.21
C LEU A 217 -6.51 -45.47 -0.30
N PRO A 218 -5.38 -45.69 -0.97
CA PRO A 218 -5.38 -46.10 -2.37
C PRO A 218 -5.95 -47.52 -2.54
N ALA A 219 -6.46 -47.80 -3.71
CA ALA A 219 -6.88 -49.16 -4.04
C ALA A 219 -5.69 -50.13 -3.90
N PRO A 220 -5.88 -51.35 -3.32
CA PRO A 220 -7.12 -52.00 -2.95
C PRO A 220 -7.53 -51.91 -1.46
N LEU A 221 -6.92 -50.96 -0.68
CA LEU A 221 -7.14 -50.88 0.76
C LEU A 221 -8.62 -50.72 1.17
N PRO A 222 -9.46 -49.89 0.51
CA PRO A 222 -10.87 -49.80 0.86
C PRO A 222 -11.61 -51.16 0.75
N ALA A 223 -11.29 -51.96 -0.29
CA ALA A 223 -11.88 -53.28 -0.47
C ALA A 223 -11.41 -54.25 0.61
N LEU A 224 -10.11 -54.28 0.94
CA LEU A 224 -9.57 -55.11 2.02
C LEU A 224 -10.12 -54.74 3.41
N LEU A 225 -10.48 -53.50 3.63
CA LEU A 225 -11.13 -53.05 4.86
C LEU A 225 -12.63 -53.39 4.89
N ALA A 226 -13.31 -53.45 3.73
CA ALA A 226 -14.72 -53.78 3.62
C ALA A 226 -14.95 -55.30 3.59
N ASP A 227 -14.24 -56.02 2.74
CA ASP A 227 -14.45 -57.44 2.41
C ASP A 227 -13.55 -58.41 3.21
N GLY A 228 -12.52 -57.83 3.87
CA GLY A 228 -11.54 -58.60 4.64
C GLY A 228 -10.35 -59.11 3.81
N PRO A 229 -9.49 -59.94 4.40
CA PRO A 229 -8.27 -60.39 3.76
C PRO A 229 -8.53 -61.30 2.57
N VAL A 230 -7.73 -61.12 1.50
CA VAL A 230 -7.77 -61.96 0.28
C VAL A 230 -6.67 -63.02 0.36
N ILE A 231 -6.98 -64.24 0.01
CA ILE A 231 -6.01 -65.32 -0.05
C ILE A 231 -5.72 -65.61 -1.51
N VAL A 232 -4.43 -65.54 -1.86
CA VAL A 232 -3.89 -66.00 -3.15
C VAL A 232 -3.47 -67.45 -2.99
N PRO A 233 -4.05 -68.38 -3.72
CA PRO A 233 -3.69 -69.79 -3.65
C PRO A 233 -2.19 -70.04 -3.92
N ALA A 234 -1.62 -71.10 -3.39
CA ALA A 234 -0.21 -71.40 -3.56
C ALA A 234 0.20 -71.57 -5.06
N GLU A 235 -0.72 -72.11 -5.85
CA GLU A 235 -0.55 -72.30 -7.30
C GLU A 235 -0.45 -70.96 -8.04
N ASP A 236 -1.14 -69.89 -7.60
CA ASP A 236 -1.18 -68.61 -8.19
C ASP A 236 -0.12 -67.66 -7.59
N ALA A 237 0.55 -68.03 -6.50
CA ALA A 237 1.50 -67.18 -5.78
C ALA A 237 2.67 -66.71 -6.64
N GLY A 238 3.15 -67.58 -7.55
CA GLY A 238 4.22 -67.20 -8.47
C GLY A 238 3.80 -66.20 -9.54
N GLU A 239 2.58 -66.28 -10.06
CA GLU A 239 1.99 -65.33 -11.00
C GLU A 239 1.73 -63.97 -10.29
N PHE A 240 1.14 -64.07 -9.12
CA PHE A 240 0.90 -62.83 -8.29
C PHE A 240 2.19 -62.06 -8.02
N LEU A 241 3.28 -62.71 -7.63
CA LEU A 241 4.54 -62.06 -7.31
C LEU A 241 5.23 -61.47 -8.57
N ARG A 242 5.03 -62.07 -9.74
CA ARG A 242 5.63 -61.52 -11.00
C ARG A 242 4.82 -60.38 -11.59
N ASP A 243 3.48 -60.51 -11.61
CA ASP A 243 2.62 -59.59 -12.40
C ASP A 243 1.79 -58.65 -11.56
N ALA A 244 1.16 -59.10 -10.48
CA ALA A 244 0.26 -58.33 -9.64
C ALA A 244 1.00 -57.53 -8.51
N TYR A 245 2.00 -58.16 -7.88
CA TYR A 245 2.76 -57.52 -6.79
C TYR A 245 3.46 -56.23 -7.21
N PRO A 246 4.15 -56.17 -8.34
CA PRO A 246 4.77 -54.89 -8.78
C PRO A 246 3.76 -53.77 -9.05
N ARG A 247 2.57 -54.13 -9.54
CA ARG A 247 1.46 -53.17 -9.78
C ARG A 247 0.88 -52.65 -8.46
N LEU A 248 0.75 -53.51 -7.46
CA LEU A 248 0.31 -53.12 -6.12
C LEU A 248 1.35 -52.24 -5.42
N ALA A 249 2.63 -52.58 -5.53
CA ALA A 249 3.72 -51.83 -4.95
C ALA A 249 3.82 -50.37 -5.49
N ARG A 250 3.43 -50.18 -6.75
CA ARG A 250 3.38 -48.81 -7.38
C ARG A 250 2.20 -47.99 -6.88
N ARG A 251 1.05 -48.66 -6.55
CA ARG A 251 -0.16 -47.93 -6.12
C ARG A 251 -0.15 -47.52 -4.65
N GLY A 252 0.63 -48.19 -3.80
CA GLY A 252 0.66 -47.89 -2.37
C GLY A 252 1.76 -48.62 -1.61
N PRO A 253 2.02 -48.18 -0.36
CA PRO A 253 3.02 -48.85 0.49
C PRO A 253 2.58 -50.30 0.79
N LEU A 254 3.48 -51.26 0.55
CA LEU A 254 3.34 -52.64 0.91
C LEU A 254 4.13 -52.94 2.19
N ALA A 255 3.54 -53.75 3.08
CA ALA A 255 4.22 -54.35 4.20
C ALA A 255 4.41 -55.84 3.84
N VAL A 256 5.66 -56.27 3.65
CA VAL A 256 5.99 -57.63 3.25
C VAL A 256 6.39 -58.43 4.47
N GLY A 257 5.65 -59.47 4.75
CA GLY A 257 5.94 -60.38 5.84
C GLY A 257 7.18 -61.25 5.63
N PRO A 258 7.80 -61.74 6.69
CA PRO A 258 8.98 -62.60 6.58
C PRO A 258 8.67 -63.89 5.76
N GLY A 259 9.52 -64.19 4.78
CA GLY A 259 9.38 -65.36 3.94
C GLY A 259 8.67 -65.14 2.59
N VAL A 260 8.15 -63.93 2.28
CA VAL A 260 7.62 -63.61 0.94
C VAL A 260 8.75 -63.19 0.01
N PRO A 261 9.07 -63.87 -1.10
CA PRO A 261 10.15 -63.53 -2.02
C PRO A 261 9.71 -62.45 -3.00
N ALA A 262 9.43 -61.27 -2.50
CA ALA A 262 8.95 -60.16 -3.31
C ALA A 262 10.11 -59.53 -4.16
N PRO A 263 9.95 -59.37 -5.47
CA PRO A 263 10.95 -58.63 -6.28
C PRO A 263 10.94 -57.14 -5.99
N PRO A 264 12.09 -56.48 -6.05
CA PRO A 264 12.10 -55.00 -5.94
C PRO A 264 11.31 -54.36 -7.11
N PRO A 265 10.57 -53.30 -6.89
CA PRO A 265 9.83 -52.58 -7.96
C PRO A 265 10.83 -52.04 -9.01
N PRO A 266 10.51 -52.17 -10.31
CA PRO A 266 11.37 -51.58 -11.37
C PRO A 266 11.36 -50.06 -11.24
N ARG A 267 12.55 -49.49 -11.03
CA ARG A 267 12.72 -48.02 -10.97
C ARG A 267 12.87 -47.42 -12.37
N PRO A 268 12.21 -46.30 -12.70
CA PRO A 268 12.41 -45.61 -13.95
C PRO A 268 13.72 -44.80 -13.97
N THR A 269 14.23 -44.55 -15.15
CA THR A 269 15.28 -43.56 -15.42
C THR A 269 14.70 -42.46 -16.30
N LEU A 270 14.98 -41.20 -16.01
CA LEU A 270 14.60 -40.11 -16.91
C LEU A 270 15.71 -39.93 -17.97
N GLU A 271 15.38 -40.16 -19.25
CA GLU A 271 16.28 -39.89 -20.36
C GLU A 271 16.03 -38.50 -20.92
N ALA A 272 17.03 -37.61 -20.85
CA ALA A 272 17.04 -36.29 -21.46
C ALA A 272 17.81 -36.39 -22.81
N THR A 273 17.08 -36.49 -23.91
CA THR A 273 17.66 -36.44 -25.24
C THR A 273 17.78 -34.98 -25.69
N VAL A 274 19.00 -34.56 -26.05
CA VAL A 274 19.32 -33.18 -26.44
C VAL A 274 19.96 -33.19 -27.81
N SER A 275 19.39 -32.43 -28.74
CA SER A 275 19.88 -32.30 -30.10
C SER A 275 20.31 -30.87 -30.37
N TYR A 276 21.57 -30.67 -30.77
CA TYR A 276 22.07 -29.37 -31.20
C TYR A 276 21.86 -29.25 -32.70
N LEU A 277 21.18 -28.14 -33.11
CA LEU A 277 20.86 -27.87 -34.52
C LEU A 277 21.85 -26.87 -35.12
N ASP A 278 21.90 -26.81 -36.45
CA ASP A 278 22.87 -25.98 -37.19
C ASP A 278 22.70 -24.47 -36.97
N ASP A 279 21.51 -24.03 -36.50
CA ASP A 279 21.23 -22.66 -36.14
C ASP A 279 21.57 -22.35 -34.65
N GLU A 280 22.36 -23.20 -34.02
CA GLU A 280 22.69 -23.14 -32.58
C GLU A 280 21.48 -23.23 -31.62
N SER A 281 20.34 -23.62 -32.12
CA SER A 281 19.19 -23.93 -31.24
C SER A 281 19.36 -25.32 -30.63
N VAL A 282 18.71 -25.53 -29.49
CA VAL A 282 18.77 -26.79 -28.75
C VAL A 282 17.36 -27.35 -28.64
N GLU A 283 17.16 -28.50 -29.26
CA GLU A 283 15.95 -29.29 -29.09
C GLU A 283 16.17 -30.31 -27.98
N TYR A 284 15.22 -30.41 -27.02
CA TYR A 284 15.29 -31.41 -25.97
C TYR A 284 13.98 -32.17 -25.81
N ALA A 285 14.11 -33.45 -25.36
CA ALA A 285 13.00 -34.30 -24.99
C ALA A 285 13.33 -35.03 -23.69
N LEU A 286 12.38 -35.07 -22.77
CA LEU A 286 12.44 -35.82 -21.50
C LEU A 286 11.49 -37.00 -21.59
N ASP A 287 12.03 -38.20 -21.50
CA ASP A 287 11.22 -39.43 -21.53
C ASP A 287 11.57 -40.33 -20.35
N TRP A 288 10.54 -40.89 -19.69
CA TRP A 288 10.70 -41.98 -18.74
C TRP A 288 11.06 -43.27 -19.45
N VAL A 289 12.07 -43.96 -18.97
CA VAL A 289 12.54 -45.25 -19.51
C VAL A 289 12.56 -46.27 -18.38
N TYR A 290 11.80 -47.33 -18.56
CA TYR A 290 11.77 -48.46 -17.63
C TYR A 290 12.55 -49.66 -18.10
N PRO A 291 13.07 -50.49 -17.18
CA PRO A 291 13.55 -51.84 -17.53
C PRO A 291 12.46 -52.64 -18.26
N GLY A 292 12.77 -53.18 -19.43
CA GLY A 292 11.81 -53.83 -20.30
C GLY A 292 11.31 -53.01 -21.48
N GLY A 293 11.82 -51.78 -21.65
CA GLY A 293 11.64 -51.01 -22.88
C GLY A 293 10.42 -50.09 -22.91
N ILE A 294 9.70 -49.95 -21.84
CA ILE A 294 8.57 -49.02 -21.73
C ILE A 294 9.11 -47.59 -21.71
N ARG A 295 8.61 -46.76 -22.61
CA ARG A 295 8.95 -45.33 -22.70
C ARG A 295 7.69 -44.45 -22.62
N ALA A 296 7.74 -43.38 -21.86
CA ALA A 296 6.64 -42.42 -21.73
C ALA A 296 7.21 -41.00 -21.60
N ALA A 297 6.55 -40.03 -22.24
CA ALA A 297 6.96 -38.64 -22.12
C ALA A 297 6.79 -38.09 -20.69
N TYR A 298 7.71 -37.23 -20.27
CA TYR A 298 7.64 -36.54 -19.00
C TYR A 298 6.32 -35.76 -18.85
N GLY A 299 5.72 -35.80 -17.66
CA GLY A 299 4.49 -35.08 -17.35
C GLY A 299 3.18 -35.72 -17.84
N LEU A 300 3.24 -36.87 -18.53
CA LEU A 300 2.04 -37.66 -18.82
C LEU A 300 1.60 -38.42 -17.56
N PRO A 301 0.27 -38.53 -17.30
CA PRO A 301 -0.24 -39.36 -16.21
C PRO A 301 0.33 -40.79 -16.30
N ALA A 302 0.75 -41.29 -15.16
CA ALA A 302 1.24 -42.68 -15.10
C ALA A 302 0.08 -43.65 -15.28
N ASP A 303 0.29 -44.68 -16.07
CA ASP A 303 -0.60 -45.86 -16.25
C ASP A 303 -0.26 -46.99 -15.28
N ASP A 304 -0.95 -48.10 -15.40
CA ASP A 304 -0.78 -49.28 -14.53
C ASP A 304 0.63 -49.95 -14.68
N GLU A 305 1.39 -49.59 -15.72
CA GLU A 305 2.72 -50.21 -16.00
C GLU A 305 3.87 -49.31 -15.48
N ARG A 306 3.57 -48.11 -14.93
CA ARG A 306 4.54 -47.14 -14.46
C ARG A 306 4.48 -46.94 -12.95
N ASP A 307 5.57 -46.48 -12.34
CA ASP A 307 5.65 -46.14 -10.90
C ASP A 307 5.54 -44.63 -10.67
N PRO A 308 4.34 -44.08 -10.38
CA PRO A 308 4.11 -42.65 -10.23
C PRO A 308 4.85 -42.03 -9.04
N ARG A 309 5.24 -42.81 -8.03
CA ARG A 309 5.98 -42.33 -6.87
C ARG A 309 7.44 -42.10 -7.18
N ALA A 310 8.08 -43.11 -7.81
CA ALA A 310 9.47 -42.97 -8.25
C ALA A 310 9.60 -41.85 -9.28
N GLU A 311 8.68 -41.76 -10.26
CA GLU A 311 8.66 -40.65 -11.22
C GLU A 311 8.52 -39.28 -10.54
N SER A 312 7.60 -39.15 -9.56
CA SER A 312 7.42 -37.89 -8.82
C SER A 312 8.64 -37.50 -7.97
N GLU A 313 9.35 -38.48 -7.42
CA GLU A 313 10.58 -38.23 -6.67
C GLU A 313 11.71 -37.77 -7.57
N ILE A 314 11.91 -38.41 -8.72
CA ILE A 314 12.91 -38.00 -9.71
C ILE A 314 12.54 -36.64 -10.31
N ALA A 315 11.27 -36.44 -10.68
CA ALA A 315 10.77 -35.18 -11.22
C ALA A 315 11.06 -33.99 -10.29
N ARG A 316 10.78 -34.14 -8.99
CA ARG A 316 11.10 -33.07 -8.02
C ARG A 316 12.60 -32.71 -7.99
N ARG A 317 13.48 -33.70 -8.07
CA ARG A 317 14.93 -33.46 -8.12
C ARG A 317 15.37 -32.78 -9.40
N VAL A 318 14.80 -33.21 -10.54
CA VAL A 318 15.03 -32.61 -11.85
C VAL A 318 14.52 -31.17 -11.88
N GLU A 319 13.30 -30.92 -11.44
CA GLU A 319 12.71 -29.59 -11.38
C GLU A 319 13.50 -28.65 -10.45
N ALA A 320 13.95 -29.15 -9.30
CA ALA A 320 14.79 -28.38 -8.39
C ALA A 320 16.15 -28.04 -9.02
N ALA A 321 16.85 -29.04 -9.60
CA ALA A 321 18.13 -28.81 -10.28
C ALA A 321 17.99 -27.86 -11.47
N TRP A 322 16.88 -27.93 -12.20
CA TRP A 322 16.61 -27.06 -13.34
C TRP A 322 16.29 -25.62 -12.88
N ALA A 323 15.38 -25.43 -11.92
CA ALA A 323 14.99 -24.12 -11.40
C ALA A 323 16.15 -23.37 -10.73
N GLU A 324 17.03 -24.10 -10.02
CA GLU A 324 18.22 -23.51 -9.41
C GLU A 324 19.21 -22.93 -10.44
N ARG A 325 19.22 -23.46 -11.67
CA ARG A 325 20.22 -23.15 -12.70
C ARG A 325 19.73 -22.22 -13.79
N ALA A 326 18.43 -22.24 -14.10
CA ALA A 326 17.87 -21.40 -15.14
C ALA A 326 16.37 -21.15 -14.90
N ASP A 327 15.93 -19.92 -15.10
CA ASP A 327 14.51 -19.55 -15.12
C ASP A 327 13.89 -19.95 -16.50
N LEU A 328 13.73 -21.25 -16.68
CA LEU A 328 13.14 -21.87 -17.86
C LEU A 328 12.08 -22.89 -17.40
N PRO A 329 10.90 -22.92 -18.04
CA PRO A 329 9.88 -23.90 -17.65
C PRO A 329 10.29 -25.31 -18.03
N VAL A 330 10.19 -26.25 -17.11
CA VAL A 330 10.39 -27.68 -17.39
C VAL A 330 9.22 -28.21 -18.22
N ARG A 331 9.52 -28.75 -19.40
CA ARG A 331 8.52 -29.35 -20.30
C ARG A 331 9.02 -30.69 -20.81
N ALA A 332 8.09 -31.55 -21.22
CA ALA A 332 8.45 -32.83 -21.82
C ALA A 332 9.32 -32.68 -23.07
N ARG A 333 9.07 -31.67 -23.88
CA ARG A 333 9.84 -31.33 -25.10
C ARG A 333 9.88 -29.83 -25.30
N GLY A 334 10.97 -29.34 -25.86
CA GLY A 334 11.11 -27.92 -26.17
C GLY A 334 12.24 -27.65 -27.16
N VAL A 335 12.16 -26.49 -27.81
CA VAL A 335 13.22 -25.91 -28.60
C VAL A 335 13.64 -24.61 -27.96
N LEU A 336 14.90 -24.54 -27.57
CA LEU A 336 15.51 -23.36 -26.96
C LEU A 336 16.40 -22.67 -27.98
N ARG A 337 16.43 -21.35 -27.93
CA ARG A 337 17.21 -20.53 -28.89
C ARG A 337 18.01 -19.47 -28.14
N ASP A 338 18.98 -18.91 -28.81
CA ASP A 338 19.80 -17.80 -28.33
C ASP A 338 20.40 -18.08 -26.93
N ALA A 339 20.18 -17.15 -25.99
CA ALA A 339 20.72 -17.23 -24.63
C ALA A 339 20.10 -18.35 -23.80
N ASP A 340 18.87 -18.76 -24.08
CA ASP A 340 18.21 -19.86 -23.38
C ASP A 340 18.83 -21.22 -23.77
N ALA A 341 19.18 -21.39 -25.04
CA ALA A 341 19.92 -22.54 -25.50
C ALA A 341 21.31 -22.62 -24.84
N ALA A 342 22.00 -21.50 -24.75
CA ALA A 342 23.33 -21.43 -24.13
C ALA A 342 23.25 -21.69 -22.60
N ALA A 343 22.28 -21.10 -21.90
CA ALA A 343 22.07 -21.33 -20.46
C ALA A 343 21.70 -22.78 -20.16
N PHE A 344 20.82 -23.37 -20.96
CA PHE A 344 20.44 -24.77 -20.83
C PHE A 344 21.66 -25.68 -20.99
N ALA A 345 22.45 -25.51 -22.07
CA ALA A 345 23.61 -26.33 -22.36
C ALA A 345 24.74 -26.21 -21.32
N THR A 346 24.95 -25.00 -20.75
CA THR A 346 26.11 -24.76 -19.86
C THR A 346 25.76 -24.88 -18.37
N ARG A 347 24.49 -24.75 -17.96
CA ARG A 347 24.08 -24.79 -16.57
C ARG A 347 23.17 -25.96 -16.24
N VAL A 348 22.10 -26.18 -17.04
CA VAL A 348 21.08 -27.17 -16.74
C VAL A 348 21.57 -28.59 -17.07
N LEU A 349 22.06 -28.82 -18.26
CA LEU A 349 22.51 -30.17 -18.67
C LEU A 349 23.59 -30.77 -17.76
N PRO A 350 24.64 -30.03 -17.35
CA PRO A 350 25.61 -30.58 -16.41
C PRO A 350 25.05 -30.91 -15.04
N ALA A 351 24.03 -30.17 -14.59
CA ALA A 351 23.35 -30.44 -13.33
C ALA A 351 22.44 -31.65 -13.41
N LEU A 352 21.78 -31.89 -14.54
CA LEU A 352 20.97 -33.08 -14.78
C LEU A 352 21.84 -34.33 -14.90
N ASP A 353 23.02 -34.23 -15.54
CA ASP A 353 23.94 -35.36 -15.69
C ASP A 353 24.58 -35.84 -14.37
N LEU A 354 24.53 -35.02 -13.33
CA LEU A 354 24.93 -35.37 -11.96
C LEU A 354 23.89 -36.17 -11.17
N LEU A 355 22.67 -36.31 -11.69
CA LEU A 355 21.59 -37.05 -11.01
C LEU A 355 21.65 -38.55 -11.42
N ASP A 356 21.78 -39.45 -10.44
CA ASP A 356 21.92 -40.92 -10.66
C ASP A 356 20.77 -41.54 -11.46
N ASP A 357 19.54 -40.97 -11.35
CA ASP A 357 18.35 -41.50 -12.03
C ASP A 357 18.04 -40.72 -13.34
N VAL A 358 18.98 -39.90 -13.81
CA VAL A 358 18.85 -39.12 -15.06
C VAL A 358 19.95 -39.51 -16.03
N ARG A 359 19.58 -39.75 -17.27
CA ARG A 359 20.52 -40.07 -18.36
C ARG A 359 20.45 -38.99 -19.42
N VAL A 360 21.56 -38.29 -19.65
CA VAL A 360 21.68 -37.30 -20.72
C VAL A 360 22.22 -37.93 -21.98
N VAL A 361 21.48 -37.77 -23.09
CA VAL A 361 21.89 -38.26 -24.41
C VAL A 361 22.00 -37.08 -25.38
N THR A 362 23.20 -36.74 -25.81
CA THR A 362 23.46 -35.62 -26.72
C THR A 362 23.62 -36.04 -28.17
N ARG A 363 23.10 -35.26 -29.11
CA ARG A 363 23.17 -35.42 -30.54
C ARG A 363 23.60 -34.11 -31.21
N GLY A 364 24.35 -34.20 -32.30
CA GLY A 364 24.87 -33.02 -33.03
C GLY A 364 26.17 -32.46 -32.45
N THR A 365 26.65 -31.37 -33.03
CA THR A 365 27.89 -30.70 -32.58
C THR A 365 27.56 -29.67 -31.53
N VAL A 366 28.13 -29.78 -30.33
CA VAL A 366 27.91 -28.82 -29.23
C VAL A 366 28.51 -27.47 -29.63
N PRO A 367 27.70 -26.39 -29.70
CA PRO A 367 28.19 -25.03 -29.94
C PRO A 367 29.12 -24.56 -28.82
N ALA A 368 30.03 -23.65 -29.14
CA ALA A 368 31.02 -23.11 -28.20
C ALA A 368 30.37 -22.08 -27.25
N PHE A 369 29.34 -22.47 -26.50
CA PHE A 369 28.72 -21.61 -25.52
C PHE A 369 29.67 -21.36 -24.35
N ARG A 370 29.85 -20.07 -23.99
CA ARG A 370 30.64 -19.64 -22.85
C ARG A 370 29.90 -18.62 -22.00
N GLU A 371 29.72 -18.92 -20.72
CA GLU A 371 29.11 -18.02 -19.77
C GLU A 371 30.15 -16.99 -19.29
N LEU A 372 29.76 -15.70 -19.30
CA LEU A 372 30.51 -14.63 -18.64
C LEU A 372 29.94 -14.49 -17.21
N ARG A 373 30.79 -14.68 -16.22
CA ARG A 373 30.38 -14.72 -14.78
C ARG A 373 30.91 -13.56 -13.96
N GLY A 374 31.75 -12.69 -14.54
CA GLY A 374 32.28 -11.53 -13.86
C GLY A 374 31.20 -10.50 -13.57
N ASP A 375 31.42 -9.72 -12.53
CA ASP A 375 30.55 -8.58 -12.23
C ASP A 375 30.63 -7.56 -13.36
N PRO A 376 29.50 -7.02 -13.81
CA PRO A 376 29.48 -5.97 -14.83
C PRO A 376 30.13 -4.69 -14.31
N SER A 377 31.16 -4.20 -14.99
CA SER A 377 31.72 -2.86 -14.77
C SER A 377 31.09 -1.88 -15.74
N LEU A 378 30.56 -0.78 -15.23
CA LEU A 378 29.86 0.25 -15.97
C LEU A 378 30.68 1.54 -16.01
N THR A 379 31.01 2.01 -17.22
CA THR A 379 31.59 3.35 -17.44
C THR A 379 30.53 4.21 -18.12
N ILE A 380 30.19 5.36 -17.48
CA ILE A 380 29.20 6.28 -18.01
C ILE A 380 29.84 7.63 -18.30
N THR A 381 29.67 8.12 -19.52
CA THR A 381 30.17 9.41 -19.96
C THR A 381 29.01 10.31 -20.40
N ALA A 382 29.07 11.60 -20.08
CA ALA A 382 28.15 12.60 -20.59
C ALA A 382 28.91 13.60 -21.46
N VAL A 383 28.44 13.79 -22.67
CA VAL A 383 28.99 14.75 -23.62
C VAL A 383 27.91 15.79 -23.91
N PRO A 384 28.25 17.12 -23.86
CA PRO A 384 27.30 18.14 -24.26
C PRO A 384 26.82 17.90 -25.69
N SER A 385 25.50 17.79 -25.86
CA SER A 385 24.90 17.67 -27.20
C SER A 385 25.03 18.99 -27.96
N PRO A 386 25.08 18.98 -29.29
CA PRO A 386 24.95 20.19 -30.12
C PRO A 386 23.63 20.95 -29.85
N GLU A 387 22.62 20.28 -29.39
CA GLU A 387 21.37 20.86 -28.91
C GLU A 387 21.54 21.40 -27.51
N ARG A 388 21.31 22.70 -27.31
CA ARG A 388 21.70 23.51 -26.10
C ARG A 388 21.22 22.94 -24.75
N ASP A 389 20.20 22.11 -24.70
CA ASP A 389 19.55 21.65 -23.46
C ASP A 389 19.68 20.15 -23.18
N TRP A 390 20.58 19.43 -23.90
CA TRP A 390 20.71 17.99 -23.82
C TRP A 390 22.15 17.53 -23.59
N PHE A 391 22.29 16.36 -22.97
CA PHE A 391 23.53 15.58 -22.89
C PHE A 391 23.35 14.23 -23.55
N ASP A 392 24.30 13.85 -24.39
CA ASP A 392 24.38 12.51 -24.95
C ASP A 392 25.11 11.60 -23.94
N LEU A 393 24.50 10.48 -23.58
CA LEU A 393 25.08 9.49 -22.69
C LEU A 393 25.86 8.44 -23.47
N GLY A 394 27.15 8.28 -23.15
CA GLY A 394 27.95 7.15 -23.54
C GLY A 394 27.96 6.12 -22.41
N ILE A 395 27.43 4.92 -22.63
CA ILE A 395 27.41 3.83 -21.65
C ILE A 395 28.24 2.67 -22.21
N VAL A 396 29.27 2.28 -21.47
CA VAL A 396 30.13 1.14 -21.76
C VAL A 396 29.99 0.13 -20.63
N VAL A 397 29.66 -1.10 -20.96
CA VAL A 397 29.57 -2.22 -20.02
C VAL A 397 30.67 -3.24 -20.35
N VAL A 398 31.44 -3.60 -19.35
CA VAL A 398 32.52 -4.61 -19.46
C VAL A 398 32.21 -5.76 -18.51
N ILE A 399 32.22 -6.99 -19.03
CA ILE A 399 32.05 -8.23 -18.26
C ILE A 399 33.21 -9.18 -18.61
N ASP A 400 33.95 -9.67 -17.62
CA ASP A 400 35.12 -10.51 -17.80
C ASP A 400 36.17 -9.91 -18.78
N GLY A 401 36.41 -8.58 -18.67
CA GLY A 401 37.34 -7.84 -19.52
C GLY A 401 36.85 -7.61 -20.95
N ARG A 402 35.60 -7.92 -21.24
CA ARG A 402 34.96 -7.80 -22.54
C ARG A 402 33.94 -6.68 -22.58
N THR A 403 34.08 -5.79 -23.55
CA THR A 403 33.12 -4.72 -23.81
C THR A 403 31.85 -5.27 -24.48
N ILE A 404 30.70 -5.02 -23.88
CA ILE A 404 29.39 -5.40 -24.39
C ILE A 404 28.84 -4.24 -25.23
N PRO A 405 28.46 -4.47 -26.52
CA PRO A 405 27.85 -3.42 -27.34
C PRO A 405 26.57 -2.89 -26.70
N PHE A 406 26.51 -1.58 -26.38
CA PHE A 406 25.37 -0.96 -25.68
C PHE A 406 24.04 -1.17 -26.41
N GLY A 407 24.01 -1.06 -27.75
CA GLY A 407 22.79 -1.27 -28.54
C GLY A 407 22.18 -2.67 -28.36
N THR A 408 23.03 -3.70 -28.26
CA THR A 408 22.61 -5.09 -28.00
C THR A 408 22.05 -5.20 -26.57
N LEU A 409 22.76 -4.64 -25.59
CA LEU A 409 22.33 -4.62 -24.19
C LEU A 409 21.02 -3.87 -24.00
N PHE A 410 20.91 -2.65 -24.54
CA PHE A 410 19.72 -1.83 -24.48
C PHE A 410 18.50 -2.53 -25.11
N SER A 411 18.66 -3.08 -26.33
CA SER A 411 17.58 -3.82 -27.00
C SER A 411 17.10 -5.04 -26.21
N ALA A 412 17.96 -5.67 -25.43
CA ALA A 412 17.57 -6.80 -24.60
C ALA A 412 16.90 -6.36 -23.30
N LEU A 413 17.43 -5.32 -22.63
CA LEU A 413 16.85 -4.74 -21.43
C LEU A 413 15.45 -4.17 -21.69
N SER A 414 15.28 -3.40 -22.77
CA SER A 414 13.98 -2.82 -23.15
C SER A 414 12.91 -3.84 -23.55
N ARG A 415 13.32 -5.04 -23.97
CA ARG A 415 12.40 -6.16 -24.26
C ARG A 415 12.16 -7.07 -23.07
N GLY A 416 12.68 -6.74 -21.89
CA GLY A 416 12.53 -7.53 -20.68
C GLY A 416 13.21 -8.90 -20.74
N ARG A 417 14.26 -9.08 -21.57
CA ARG A 417 15.01 -10.33 -21.62
C ARG A 417 15.79 -10.53 -20.32
N THR A 418 15.89 -11.77 -19.88
CA THR A 418 16.66 -12.13 -18.67
C THR A 418 18.11 -12.51 -18.97
N ARG A 419 18.44 -12.75 -20.24
CA ARG A 419 19.77 -13.19 -20.71
C ARG A 419 20.09 -12.64 -22.08
N ILE A 420 21.37 -12.54 -22.38
CA ILE A 420 21.87 -12.17 -23.72
C ILE A 420 22.93 -13.19 -24.16
N LYS A 421 22.88 -13.58 -25.45
CA LYS A 421 23.95 -14.28 -26.16
C LYS A 421 24.58 -13.33 -27.20
N LEU A 422 25.88 -13.28 -27.23
CA LEU A 422 26.68 -12.53 -28.21
C LEU A 422 26.96 -13.40 -29.44
N SER A 423 27.35 -12.76 -30.54
CA SER A 423 27.57 -13.42 -31.84
C SER A 423 28.68 -14.49 -31.85
N ASP A 424 29.53 -14.51 -30.82
CA ASP A 424 30.65 -15.48 -30.67
C ASP A 424 30.32 -16.59 -29.66
N GLY A 425 29.06 -16.76 -29.28
CA GLY A 425 28.62 -17.79 -28.33
C GLY A 425 28.81 -17.45 -26.86
N ALA A 426 29.43 -16.30 -26.52
CA ALA A 426 29.43 -15.82 -25.14
C ALA A 426 28.03 -15.36 -24.69
N TRP A 427 27.63 -15.67 -23.47
CA TRP A 427 26.34 -15.25 -22.92
C TRP A 427 26.44 -14.87 -21.44
N PHE A 428 25.52 -14.07 -20.97
CA PHE A 428 25.45 -13.67 -19.57
C PHE A 428 24.02 -13.36 -19.14
N SER A 429 23.80 -13.35 -17.81
CA SER A 429 22.52 -13.03 -17.19
C SER A 429 22.35 -11.52 -17.03
N LEU A 430 21.18 -11.00 -17.34
CA LEU A 430 20.79 -9.61 -17.07
C LEU A 430 20.18 -9.41 -15.66
N ALA A 431 20.09 -10.47 -14.86
CA ALA A 431 19.55 -10.42 -13.50
C ALA A 431 20.51 -9.80 -12.48
N HIS A 432 21.73 -9.39 -12.90
CA HIS A 432 22.67 -8.70 -12.01
C HIS A 432 22.08 -7.36 -11.54
N PRO A 433 22.17 -7.02 -10.22
CA PRO A 433 21.55 -5.80 -9.66
C PRO A 433 21.92 -4.51 -10.39
N SER A 434 23.19 -4.36 -10.80
CA SER A 434 23.67 -3.19 -11.56
C SER A 434 23.00 -3.07 -12.93
N LEU A 435 22.78 -4.19 -13.63
CA LEU A 435 22.13 -4.20 -14.95
C LEU A 435 20.60 -3.98 -14.81
N GLN A 436 19.98 -4.49 -13.77
CA GLN A 436 18.59 -4.21 -13.46
C GLN A 436 18.38 -2.72 -13.16
N ARG A 437 19.24 -2.14 -12.31
CA ARG A 437 19.19 -0.71 -12.01
C ARG A 437 19.47 0.14 -13.25
N LEU A 438 20.40 -0.28 -14.10
CA LEU A 438 20.62 0.37 -15.40
C LEU A 438 19.37 0.33 -16.29
N ARG A 439 18.67 -0.80 -16.33
CA ARG A 439 17.40 -0.93 -17.06
C ARG A 439 16.39 0.07 -16.57
N ASP A 440 16.16 0.14 -15.25
CA ASP A 440 15.17 1.01 -14.64
C ASP A 440 15.48 2.49 -14.95
N LEU A 441 16.74 2.88 -14.87
CA LEU A 441 17.19 4.23 -15.24
C LEU A 441 17.06 4.52 -16.76
N LEU A 442 17.31 3.54 -17.61
CA LEU A 442 17.15 3.68 -19.06
C LEU A 442 15.66 3.75 -19.45
N GLU A 443 14.79 2.97 -18.84
CA GLU A 443 13.34 3.04 -19.03
C GLU A 443 12.82 4.43 -18.63
N GLU A 444 13.29 4.96 -17.51
CA GLU A 444 12.93 6.30 -17.06
C GLU A 444 13.44 7.38 -18.02
N ALA A 445 14.68 7.27 -18.46
CA ALA A 445 15.25 8.22 -19.41
C ALA A 445 14.55 8.14 -20.80
N ALA A 446 14.17 6.93 -21.27
CA ALA A 446 13.47 6.73 -22.54
C ALA A 446 12.08 7.38 -22.61
N GLU A 447 11.45 7.60 -21.47
CA GLU A 447 10.14 8.23 -21.42
C GLU A 447 10.19 9.75 -21.49
N LEU A 448 11.38 10.34 -21.40
CA LEU A 448 11.55 11.80 -21.43
C LEU A 448 11.49 12.36 -22.84
N ASP A 449 11.84 11.57 -23.85
CA ASP A 449 11.68 11.94 -25.27
C ASP A 449 11.95 10.75 -26.20
N GLU A 450 11.55 10.86 -27.50
CA GLU A 450 11.84 9.85 -28.53
C GLU A 450 13.34 9.77 -28.82
N TRP A 451 13.97 8.67 -28.44
CA TRP A 451 15.39 8.41 -28.71
C TRP A 451 15.62 7.96 -30.14
N GLU A 452 15.85 8.89 -31.05
CA GLU A 452 16.22 8.54 -32.42
C GLU A 452 17.67 8.08 -32.60
N THR A 453 18.61 8.55 -31.73
CA THR A 453 20.07 8.34 -31.96
C THR A 453 20.88 7.84 -30.78
N GLY A 454 20.27 7.65 -29.58
CA GLY A 454 20.95 7.19 -28.38
C GLY A 454 20.37 7.80 -27.11
N PRO A 455 20.82 7.33 -25.92
CA PRO A 455 20.31 7.83 -24.66
C PRO A 455 20.72 9.29 -24.45
N ARG A 456 19.74 10.17 -24.23
CA ARG A 456 19.91 11.60 -23.94
C ARG A 456 19.23 11.97 -22.66
N ILE A 457 19.83 12.86 -21.88
CA ILE A 457 19.24 13.41 -20.66
C ILE A 457 19.15 14.93 -20.77
N PRO A 458 17.95 15.55 -20.58
CA PRO A 458 17.82 16.99 -20.49
C PRO A 458 18.59 17.55 -19.29
N ARG A 459 19.12 18.77 -19.38
CA ARG A 459 19.86 19.44 -18.28
C ARG A 459 19.09 19.49 -16.96
N ARG A 460 17.77 19.57 -17.00
CA ARG A 460 16.88 19.61 -15.86
C ARG A 460 16.71 18.26 -15.12
N HIS A 461 17.21 17.14 -15.70
CA HIS A 461 17.17 15.81 -15.07
C HIS A 461 18.44 15.46 -14.30
N LEU A 462 18.95 16.42 -13.53
CA LEU A 462 20.14 16.30 -12.67
C LEU A 462 20.10 15.09 -11.73
N ALA A 463 18.93 14.79 -11.16
CA ALA A 463 18.79 13.67 -10.25
C ALA A 463 18.95 12.33 -10.98
N LEU A 464 18.41 12.21 -12.21
CA LEU A 464 18.57 11.02 -13.02
C LEU A 464 20.04 10.81 -13.42
N TRP A 465 20.77 11.89 -13.77
CA TRP A 465 22.21 11.82 -14.00
C TRP A 465 22.95 11.33 -12.76
N SER A 466 22.58 11.85 -11.58
CA SER A 466 23.16 11.42 -10.32
C SER A 466 22.98 9.93 -10.07
N ASP A 467 21.81 9.38 -10.39
CA ASP A 467 21.52 7.95 -10.26
C ASP A 467 22.36 7.11 -11.26
N PHE A 468 22.61 7.63 -12.47
CA PHE A 468 23.55 7.02 -13.42
C PHE A 468 25.01 7.09 -12.93
N GLU A 469 25.43 8.22 -12.35
CA GLU A 469 26.77 8.40 -11.80
C GLU A 469 27.01 7.46 -10.60
N ASP A 470 26.01 7.31 -9.72
CA ASP A 470 26.07 6.39 -8.57
C ASP A 470 26.09 4.91 -8.98
N LEU A 471 25.61 4.60 -10.19
CA LEU A 471 25.62 3.25 -10.74
C LEU A 471 26.95 2.94 -11.45
N ALA A 472 27.69 3.95 -11.93
CA ALA A 472 28.93 3.79 -12.69
C ALA A 472 30.12 3.54 -11.78
N ASP A 473 30.98 2.56 -12.17
CA ASP A 473 32.28 2.34 -11.54
C ASP A 473 33.26 3.49 -11.92
N GLU A 474 33.14 3.99 -13.15
CA GLU A 474 33.87 5.15 -13.64
C GLU A 474 32.90 6.13 -14.33
N SER A 475 32.90 7.39 -13.91
CA SER A 475 32.14 8.45 -14.57
C SER A 475 33.03 9.56 -15.08
N SER A 476 32.79 10.02 -16.31
CA SER A 476 33.39 11.25 -16.86
C SER A 476 32.27 12.16 -17.36
N ALA A 477 31.95 13.17 -16.58
CA ALA A 477 30.97 14.21 -16.94
C ALA A 477 31.71 15.50 -17.33
N ALA A 478 31.03 16.36 -18.10
CA ALA A 478 31.50 17.74 -18.27
C ALA A 478 31.66 18.39 -16.89
N THR A 479 32.79 19.01 -16.62
CA THR A 479 33.17 19.51 -15.28
C THR A 479 32.11 20.41 -14.67
N GLU A 480 31.54 21.32 -15.48
CA GLU A 480 30.47 22.23 -15.05
C GLU A 480 29.21 21.52 -14.57
N TRP A 481 28.86 20.39 -15.20
CA TRP A 481 27.68 19.59 -14.88
C TRP A 481 27.88 18.82 -13.58
N ARG A 482 29.03 18.23 -13.37
CA ARG A 482 29.39 17.51 -12.14
C ARG A 482 29.37 18.46 -10.95
N ASP A 483 29.89 19.64 -11.11
CA ASP A 483 29.91 20.66 -10.05
C ASP A 483 28.51 21.15 -9.72
N LEU A 484 27.64 21.36 -10.72
CA LEU A 484 26.22 21.67 -10.54
C LEU A 484 25.45 20.54 -9.83
N ALA A 485 25.59 19.32 -10.29
CA ALA A 485 24.93 18.16 -9.68
C ALA A 485 25.35 17.97 -8.22
N ARG A 486 26.65 18.17 -7.93
CA ARG A 486 27.18 18.10 -6.56
C ARG A 486 26.67 19.24 -5.69
N ALA A 487 26.66 20.47 -6.19
CA ALA A 487 26.16 21.64 -5.46
C ALA A 487 24.66 21.53 -5.13
N LEU A 488 23.85 20.92 -6.02
CA LEU A 488 22.42 20.74 -5.80
C LEU A 488 22.06 19.51 -4.92
N ARG A 489 22.99 18.58 -4.73
CA ARG A 489 22.80 17.48 -3.74
C ARG A 489 22.86 17.99 -2.30
N ASP A 490 23.70 18.98 -2.04
CA ASP A 490 23.88 19.58 -0.73
C ASP A 490 23.92 21.11 -0.84
N VAL A 491 22.85 21.76 -0.39
CA VAL A 491 22.71 23.21 -0.42
C VAL A 491 23.87 23.93 0.33
N ALA A 492 24.43 23.28 1.35
CA ALA A 492 25.60 23.80 2.07
C ALA A 492 26.87 23.84 1.21
N SER A 493 26.93 23.06 0.14
CA SER A 493 28.06 23.03 -0.81
C SER A 493 27.94 24.06 -1.95
N VAL A 494 26.80 24.75 -2.05
CA VAL A 494 26.59 25.83 -3.04
C VAL A 494 27.59 26.98 -2.79
N PRO A 495 28.31 27.43 -3.80
CA PRO A 495 29.21 28.57 -3.63
C PRO A 495 28.49 29.81 -3.07
N ALA A 496 29.02 30.41 -2.03
CA ALA A 496 28.44 31.60 -1.43
C ALA A 496 28.36 32.74 -2.44
N VAL A 497 27.20 33.41 -2.46
CA VAL A 497 26.97 34.62 -3.26
C VAL A 497 26.97 35.81 -2.33
N GLU A 498 27.74 36.84 -2.69
CA GLU A 498 27.77 38.08 -1.92
C GLU A 498 26.43 38.83 -2.07
N THR A 499 25.99 39.44 -0.98
CA THR A 499 24.81 40.30 -1.02
C THR A 499 25.08 41.49 -1.93
N PRO A 500 24.21 41.81 -2.91
CA PRO A 500 24.40 42.90 -3.84
C PRO A 500 24.67 44.26 -3.12
N PRO A 501 25.63 45.12 -3.53
CA PRO A 501 25.98 46.35 -2.85
C PRO A 501 24.82 47.35 -2.70
N GLY A 502 23.87 47.35 -3.66
CA GLY A 502 22.66 48.19 -3.61
C GLY A 502 21.54 47.61 -2.72
N PHE A 503 21.73 46.42 -2.16
CA PHE A 503 20.70 45.76 -1.35
C PHE A 503 20.82 46.18 0.13
N ARG A 504 19.74 46.75 0.69
CA ARG A 504 19.77 47.42 2.00
C ARG A 504 19.35 46.51 3.17
N ALA A 505 19.20 45.23 2.98
CA ALA A 505 18.93 44.30 4.07
C ALA A 505 20.19 43.50 4.44
N GLU A 506 20.41 43.30 5.73
CA GLU A 506 21.37 42.33 6.21
C GLU A 506 20.71 40.94 6.18
N LEU A 507 21.16 40.09 5.23
CA LEU A 507 20.64 38.75 5.11
C LEU A 507 21.15 37.87 6.25
N ARG A 508 20.26 37.12 6.90
CA ARG A 508 20.61 36.09 7.87
C ARG A 508 21.38 34.93 7.20
N PRO A 509 22.15 34.12 7.95
CA PRO A 509 22.94 33.02 7.36
C PRO A 509 22.13 32.15 6.41
N TYR A 510 20.96 31.64 6.85
CA TYR A 510 20.11 30.80 6.01
C TYR A 510 19.54 31.55 4.78
N GLN A 511 19.29 32.87 4.88
CA GLN A 511 18.85 33.69 3.72
C GLN A 511 19.96 33.86 2.68
N ARG A 512 21.23 33.95 3.10
CA ARG A 512 22.38 33.92 2.20
C ARG A 512 22.53 32.59 1.48
N GLU A 513 22.33 31.46 2.19
CA GLU A 513 22.27 30.12 1.57
C GLU A 513 21.13 30.04 0.55
N GLY A 514 19.95 30.60 0.90
CA GLY A 514 18.81 30.65 0.00
C GLY A 514 19.06 31.47 -1.25
N LEU A 515 19.73 32.65 -1.10
CA LEU A 515 20.17 33.46 -2.22
C LEU A 515 21.16 32.72 -3.12
N ALA A 516 22.15 32.03 -2.53
CA ALA A 516 23.12 31.25 -3.28
C ALA A 516 22.45 30.11 -4.10
N TRP A 517 21.52 29.37 -3.50
CA TRP A 517 20.74 28.31 -4.17
C TRP A 517 19.87 28.89 -5.30
N LEU A 518 19.14 29.99 -5.07
CA LEU A 518 18.33 30.68 -6.07
C LEU A 518 19.18 31.20 -7.23
N ALA A 519 20.32 31.80 -6.95
CA ALA A 519 21.25 32.32 -7.95
C ALA A 519 21.87 31.22 -8.79
N LEU A 520 22.23 30.06 -8.17
CA LEU A 520 22.73 28.90 -8.88
C LEU A 520 21.67 28.34 -9.86
N LEU A 521 20.43 28.16 -9.40
CA LEU A 521 19.35 27.69 -10.27
C LEU A 521 19.11 28.65 -11.44
N HIS A 522 19.03 29.96 -11.16
CA HIS A 522 18.81 30.97 -12.20
C HIS A 522 19.95 31.02 -13.23
N ALA A 523 21.21 30.98 -12.79
CA ALA A 523 22.38 30.96 -13.67
C ALA A 523 22.36 29.78 -14.66
N HIS A 524 21.79 28.63 -14.24
CA HIS A 524 21.64 27.46 -15.07
C HIS A 524 20.28 27.35 -15.76
N ARG A 525 19.45 28.39 -15.74
CA ARG A 525 18.08 28.44 -16.30
C ARG A 525 17.16 27.33 -15.75
N LEU A 526 17.36 27.04 -14.48
CA LEU A 526 16.52 26.13 -13.71
C LEU A 526 15.62 26.96 -12.80
N GLY A 527 14.46 26.45 -12.47
CA GLY A 527 13.60 27.01 -11.45
C GLY A 527 13.58 26.12 -10.21
N GLY A 528 12.75 26.49 -9.25
CA GLY A 528 12.63 25.71 -8.00
C GLY A 528 11.51 26.20 -7.09
N ILE A 529 11.32 25.48 -5.98
CA ILE A 529 10.29 25.78 -4.97
C ILE A 529 10.98 26.27 -3.70
N LEU A 530 10.80 27.54 -3.36
CA LEU A 530 11.24 28.10 -2.08
C LEU A 530 10.13 27.91 -1.06
N ALA A 531 10.27 26.86 -0.24
CA ALA A 531 9.26 26.36 0.68
C ALA A 531 9.56 26.67 2.16
N ASP A 532 10.38 27.66 2.43
CA ASP A 532 10.67 28.12 3.80
C ASP A 532 9.40 28.44 4.56
N ASP A 533 9.38 28.20 5.86
CA ASP A 533 8.25 28.56 6.73
C ASP A 533 7.87 30.04 6.54
N MET A 534 6.61 30.38 6.79
CA MET A 534 6.15 31.74 6.70
C MET A 534 6.86 32.63 7.71
N GLY A 535 7.19 33.87 7.30
CA GLY A 535 7.89 34.83 8.15
C GLY A 535 9.42 34.71 8.13
N LEU A 536 10.01 33.77 7.39
CA LEU A 536 11.46 33.60 7.22
C LEU A 536 12.05 34.50 6.11
N GLY A 537 11.26 35.45 5.55
CA GLY A 537 11.76 36.45 4.59
C GLY A 537 11.98 35.90 3.18
N LYS A 538 11.07 35.10 2.66
CA LYS A 538 11.10 34.59 1.27
C LYS A 538 11.14 35.74 0.25
N THR A 539 10.33 36.77 0.43
CA THR A 539 10.32 38.00 -0.44
C THR A 539 11.67 38.66 -0.48
N VAL A 540 12.35 38.83 0.66
CA VAL A 540 13.68 39.43 0.77
C VAL A 540 14.71 38.61 0.00
N GLN A 541 14.66 37.27 0.07
CA GLN A 541 15.55 36.37 -0.68
C GLN A 541 15.33 36.50 -2.20
N ILE A 542 14.09 36.61 -2.66
CA ILE A 542 13.76 36.81 -4.08
C ILE A 542 14.21 38.23 -4.56
N LEU A 543 13.99 39.26 -3.76
CA LEU A 543 14.47 40.61 -4.10
C LEU A 543 15.99 40.65 -4.19
N ALA A 544 16.71 39.98 -3.29
CA ALA A 544 18.16 39.84 -3.35
C ALA A 544 18.61 39.06 -4.61
N LEU A 545 17.90 37.99 -5.03
CA LEU A 545 18.16 37.29 -6.29
C LEU A 545 18.00 38.24 -7.50
N ILE A 546 16.93 39.02 -7.57
CA ILE A 546 16.67 39.92 -8.68
C ILE A 546 17.74 41.01 -8.74
N ALA A 547 18.14 41.59 -7.59
CA ALA A 547 19.21 42.53 -7.49
C ALA A 547 20.55 41.94 -7.95
N HIS A 548 20.87 40.72 -7.53
CA HIS A 548 22.05 40.00 -7.95
C HIS A 548 22.06 39.72 -9.47
N ALA A 549 20.93 39.24 -10.03
CA ALA A 549 20.80 39.02 -11.46
C ALA A 549 21.05 40.30 -12.27
N ARG A 550 20.55 41.47 -11.78
CA ARG A 550 20.78 42.75 -12.41
C ARG A 550 22.25 43.16 -12.38
N GLU A 551 22.97 42.97 -11.29
CA GLU A 551 24.41 43.21 -11.18
C GLU A 551 25.24 42.33 -12.11
N THR A 552 24.85 41.06 -12.24
CA THR A 552 25.52 40.12 -13.14
C THR A 552 25.17 40.29 -14.61
N GLY A 553 24.38 41.34 -14.95
CA GLY A 553 24.14 41.80 -16.33
C GLY A 553 22.77 41.45 -16.92
N GLU A 554 21.89 40.87 -16.17
CA GLU A 554 20.50 40.64 -16.63
C GLU A 554 19.76 41.96 -16.78
N ARG A 555 19.12 42.20 -17.91
CA ARG A 555 18.37 43.42 -18.22
C ARG A 555 16.91 43.20 -18.53
N ARG A 556 16.52 41.93 -18.72
CA ARG A 556 15.10 41.55 -18.92
C ARG A 556 14.32 41.69 -17.62
N PRO A 557 13.05 42.06 -17.69
CA PRO A 557 12.23 42.18 -16.49
C PRO A 557 11.91 40.84 -15.85
N TRP A 558 11.68 40.84 -14.55
CA TRP A 558 11.09 39.75 -13.79
C TRP A 558 9.58 39.93 -13.67
N LEU A 559 8.83 38.85 -13.70
CA LEU A 559 7.39 38.84 -13.41
C LEU A 559 7.15 38.23 -12.04
N VAL A 560 6.50 38.94 -11.15
CA VAL A 560 6.02 38.45 -9.87
C VAL A 560 4.49 38.30 -9.98
N VAL A 561 4.00 37.10 -9.86
CA VAL A 561 2.58 36.82 -9.81
C VAL A 561 2.20 36.51 -8.37
N ALA A 562 1.33 37.33 -7.79
CA ALA A 562 1.00 37.29 -6.37
C ALA A 562 -0.50 37.47 -6.12
N PRO A 563 -1.06 37.09 -4.95
CA PRO A 563 -2.39 37.50 -4.57
C PRO A 563 -2.56 39.02 -4.50
N THR A 564 -3.73 39.53 -4.86
CA THR A 564 -4.01 40.97 -4.88
C THR A 564 -3.69 41.66 -3.55
N SER A 565 -3.89 40.98 -2.42
CA SER A 565 -3.62 41.53 -1.08
C SER A 565 -2.14 41.70 -0.77
N VAL A 566 -1.23 41.08 -1.51
CA VAL A 566 0.22 41.09 -1.27
C VAL A 566 0.93 42.07 -2.18
N LEU A 567 0.30 42.58 -3.26
CA LEU A 567 0.88 43.49 -4.22
C LEU A 567 1.50 44.74 -3.56
N PRO A 568 0.82 45.47 -2.63
CA PRO A 568 1.41 46.63 -1.95
C PRO A 568 2.65 46.28 -1.14
N THR A 569 2.69 45.08 -0.54
CA THR A 569 3.83 44.59 0.24
C THR A 569 5.09 44.45 -0.64
N TRP A 570 4.93 43.87 -1.86
CA TRP A 570 6.04 43.75 -2.81
C TRP A 570 6.64 45.11 -3.17
N GLY A 571 5.80 46.11 -3.46
CA GLY A 571 6.24 47.46 -3.74
C GLY A 571 6.98 48.12 -2.55
N ALA A 572 6.43 48.00 -1.35
CA ALA A 572 6.99 48.54 -0.13
C ALA A 572 8.35 47.87 0.27
N GLU A 573 8.40 46.54 0.19
CA GLU A 573 9.62 45.77 0.49
C GLU A 573 10.73 46.05 -0.55
N ALA A 574 10.38 46.11 -1.83
CA ALA A 574 11.33 46.50 -2.87
C ALA A 574 11.89 47.92 -2.65
N ALA A 575 11.04 48.91 -2.37
CA ALA A 575 11.47 50.28 -2.06
C ALA A 575 12.37 50.34 -0.81
N ARG A 576 12.12 49.47 0.17
CA ARG A 576 12.90 49.40 1.41
C ARG A 576 14.26 48.71 1.23
N PHE A 577 14.29 47.58 0.57
CA PHE A 577 15.46 46.69 0.55
C PHE A 577 16.27 46.76 -0.76
N ALA A 578 15.61 47.06 -1.89
CA ALA A 578 16.22 47.14 -3.21
C ALA A 578 15.74 48.39 -3.96
N PRO A 579 16.00 49.60 -3.43
CA PRO A 579 15.46 50.87 -3.98
C PRO A 579 15.90 51.17 -5.40
N ASP A 580 16.98 50.55 -5.86
CA ASP A 580 17.52 50.75 -7.22
C ASP A 580 16.73 49.92 -8.27
N LEU A 581 15.85 48.99 -7.84
CA LEU A 581 14.99 48.23 -8.74
C LEU A 581 13.72 49.00 -9.08
N ARG A 582 13.47 49.15 -10.37
CA ARG A 582 12.22 49.72 -10.87
C ARG A 582 11.09 48.73 -10.86
N VAL A 583 10.17 48.87 -9.92
CA VAL A 583 8.98 48.01 -9.76
C VAL A 583 7.78 48.68 -10.38
N VAL A 584 7.01 47.94 -11.19
CA VAL A 584 5.75 48.37 -11.77
C VAL A 584 4.65 47.41 -11.36
N THR A 585 3.61 47.89 -10.70
CA THR A 585 2.47 47.10 -10.26
C THR A 585 1.34 47.21 -11.31
N VAL A 586 0.77 46.06 -11.70
CA VAL A 586 -0.30 45.94 -12.68
C VAL A 586 -1.54 45.45 -11.97
N GLU A 587 -2.46 46.33 -11.60
CA GLU A 587 -3.68 45.99 -10.85
C GLU A 587 -4.91 45.77 -11.76
N ALA A 588 -4.89 46.34 -12.96
CA ALA A 588 -6.04 46.35 -13.86
C ALA A 588 -5.79 45.45 -15.09
N THR A 589 -6.87 44.83 -15.60
CA THR A 589 -6.85 44.10 -16.88
C THR A 589 -6.72 45.00 -18.07
N SER A 590 -6.38 44.48 -19.24
CA SER A 590 -6.22 45.15 -20.53
C SER A 590 -7.39 46.03 -20.89
N VAL A 591 -8.62 45.71 -20.50
CA VAL A 591 -9.83 46.51 -20.74
C VAL A 591 -9.77 47.88 -20.00
N ARG A 592 -9.10 47.95 -18.87
CA ARG A 592 -8.99 49.18 -18.05
C ARG A 592 -7.60 49.86 -18.12
N ARG A 593 -6.64 49.17 -18.71
CA ARG A 593 -5.25 49.58 -18.80
C ARG A 593 -4.98 50.33 -20.13
N THR A 594 -4.24 51.41 -20.09
CA THR A 594 -3.88 52.21 -21.28
C THR A 594 -2.60 51.76 -21.94
N ARG A 595 -1.73 50.99 -21.22
CA ARG A 595 -0.45 50.47 -21.72
C ARG A 595 -0.47 48.93 -21.72
N THR A 596 0.13 48.35 -22.76
CA THR A 596 0.28 46.89 -22.82
C THR A 596 1.32 46.39 -21.81
N ILE A 597 1.32 45.10 -21.50
CA ILE A 597 2.34 44.50 -20.60
C ILE A 597 3.75 44.71 -21.17
N ALA A 598 3.92 44.55 -22.49
CA ALA A 598 5.22 44.79 -23.14
C ALA A 598 5.72 46.22 -22.95
N GLN A 599 4.82 47.23 -23.05
CA GLN A 599 5.17 48.64 -22.79
C GLN A 599 5.47 48.94 -21.31
N LEU A 600 4.86 48.23 -20.39
CA LEU A 600 5.12 48.34 -18.95
C LEU A 600 6.43 47.65 -18.55
N ALA A 601 6.75 46.56 -19.22
CA ALA A 601 7.96 45.79 -19.03
C ALA A 601 9.22 46.50 -19.58
N ASP A 602 9.02 47.40 -20.53
CA ASP A 602 10.13 48.17 -21.09
C ASP A 602 10.74 49.13 -20.03
N GLY A 603 11.99 48.85 -19.66
CA GLY A 603 12.74 49.57 -18.62
C GLY A 603 12.29 49.27 -17.18
N ALA A 604 11.38 48.34 -16.92
CA ALA A 604 11.09 47.84 -15.58
C ALA A 604 12.04 46.68 -15.24
N ASP A 605 12.41 46.57 -13.96
CA ASP A 605 13.15 45.43 -13.44
C ASP A 605 12.19 44.35 -12.91
N ILE A 606 11.06 44.77 -12.35
CA ILE A 606 10.03 43.88 -11.80
C ILE A 606 8.64 44.35 -12.25
N ILE A 607 7.87 43.46 -12.81
CA ILE A 607 6.42 43.60 -13.00
C ILE A 607 5.73 42.75 -11.93
N VAL A 608 4.87 43.38 -11.11
CA VAL A 608 4.07 42.67 -10.09
C VAL A 608 2.61 42.64 -10.54
N ALA A 609 2.00 41.51 -10.68
CA ALA A 609 0.61 41.35 -11.14
C ALA A 609 -0.18 40.30 -10.37
N PRO A 610 -1.50 40.51 -10.17
CA PRO A 610 -2.34 39.53 -9.52
C PRO A 610 -2.60 38.32 -10.43
N TYR A 611 -2.75 37.13 -9.85
CA TYR A 611 -3.10 35.90 -10.56
C TYR A 611 -4.32 36.07 -11.50
N GLY A 612 -5.34 36.82 -11.03
CA GLY A 612 -6.54 37.08 -11.82
C GLY A 612 -6.30 37.88 -13.10
N VAL A 613 -5.38 38.87 -13.06
CA VAL A 613 -5.01 39.70 -14.23
C VAL A 613 -4.16 38.86 -15.20
N VAL A 614 -3.16 38.12 -14.72
CA VAL A 614 -2.34 37.22 -15.55
C VAL A 614 -3.23 36.20 -16.29
N ARG A 615 -4.22 35.60 -15.61
CA ARG A 615 -5.18 34.69 -16.23
C ARG A 615 -6.03 35.35 -17.30
N THR A 616 -6.46 36.59 -17.09
CA THR A 616 -7.37 37.28 -18.01
C THR A 616 -6.64 37.80 -19.24
N ASP A 617 -5.44 38.30 -19.06
CA ASP A 617 -4.60 38.90 -20.09
C ASP A 617 -3.44 37.99 -20.51
N GLU A 618 -3.62 36.67 -20.46
CA GLU A 618 -2.62 35.61 -20.72
C GLU A 618 -1.78 35.91 -21.98
N ALA A 619 -2.44 36.29 -23.08
CA ALA A 619 -1.78 36.61 -24.35
C ALA A 619 -0.80 37.76 -24.26
N GLU A 620 -1.09 38.79 -23.46
CA GLU A 620 -0.19 39.93 -23.27
C GLU A 620 1.03 39.58 -22.39
N PHE A 621 0.84 38.77 -21.35
CA PHE A 621 1.92 38.32 -20.47
C PHE A 621 2.87 37.31 -21.14
N ALA A 622 2.40 36.59 -22.18
CA ALA A 622 3.22 35.70 -22.97
C ALA A 622 4.16 36.39 -23.98
N VAL A 623 3.98 37.69 -24.24
CA VAL A 623 4.79 38.46 -25.22
C VAL A 623 6.21 38.75 -24.72
N PRO A 624 6.43 39.32 -23.50
CA PRO A 624 7.77 39.62 -23.02
C PRO A 624 8.58 38.34 -22.75
N ALA A 625 9.87 38.41 -23.00
CA ALA A 625 10.81 37.40 -22.54
C ALA A 625 11.23 37.74 -21.09
N TRP A 626 10.70 37.02 -20.14
CA TRP A 626 10.98 37.22 -18.73
C TRP A 626 12.34 36.62 -18.34
N ALA A 627 13.14 37.34 -17.57
CA ALA A 627 14.36 36.80 -16.96
C ALA A 627 14.00 35.66 -15.99
N GLY A 628 12.93 35.86 -15.21
CA GLY A 628 12.37 34.87 -14.35
C GLY A 628 10.91 35.20 -14.00
N VAL A 629 10.18 34.19 -13.58
CA VAL A 629 8.82 34.27 -13.05
C VAL A 629 8.84 33.83 -11.59
N VAL A 630 8.28 34.63 -10.71
CA VAL A 630 8.09 34.33 -9.30
C VAL A 630 6.61 34.16 -9.04
N LEU A 631 6.22 33.00 -8.52
CA LEU A 631 4.84 32.64 -8.16
C LEU A 631 4.72 32.73 -6.64
N ASP A 632 4.31 33.90 -6.14
CA ASP A 632 4.14 34.09 -4.70
C ASP A 632 2.83 33.49 -4.21
N GLU A 633 2.86 32.84 -3.05
CA GLU A 633 1.75 32.01 -2.55
C GLU A 633 1.30 30.99 -3.63
N ALA A 634 2.26 30.16 -4.10
CA ALA A 634 2.09 29.30 -5.27
C ALA A 634 0.97 28.24 -5.12
N GLN A 635 0.38 28.07 -3.93
CA GLN A 635 -0.82 27.24 -3.77
C GLN A 635 -2.00 27.69 -4.65
N PHE A 636 -2.01 28.91 -5.20
CA PHE A 636 -3.03 29.34 -6.16
C PHE A 636 -2.95 28.63 -7.52
N VAL A 637 -1.81 28.06 -7.86
CA VAL A 637 -1.56 27.38 -9.15
C VAL A 637 -1.36 25.86 -9.02
N LYS A 638 -1.63 25.28 -7.87
CA LYS A 638 -1.45 23.85 -7.60
C LYS A 638 -2.42 22.91 -8.32
N ASN A 639 -3.44 23.40 -9.00
CA ASN A 639 -4.36 22.59 -9.79
C ASN A 639 -4.13 22.78 -11.29
N PRO A 640 -3.59 21.76 -12.00
CA PRO A 640 -3.26 21.83 -13.44
C PRO A 640 -4.47 22.04 -14.36
N ALA A 641 -5.66 21.64 -13.90
CA ALA A 641 -6.89 21.79 -14.69
C ALA A 641 -7.38 23.25 -14.76
N THR A 642 -6.84 24.14 -13.90
CA THR A 642 -7.28 25.53 -13.84
C THR A 642 -6.71 26.37 -14.99
N ARG A 643 -7.48 27.41 -15.41
CA ARG A 643 -7.05 28.35 -16.43
C ARG A 643 -5.80 29.13 -15.97
N ILE A 644 -5.65 29.39 -14.66
CA ILE A 644 -4.50 30.14 -14.12
C ILE A 644 -3.21 29.32 -14.23
N HIS A 645 -3.23 28.03 -13.90
CA HIS A 645 -2.05 27.15 -14.05
C HIS A 645 -1.60 27.14 -15.52
N ARG A 646 -2.52 26.98 -16.46
CA ARG A 646 -2.21 27.00 -17.91
C ARG A 646 -1.66 28.34 -18.38
N ALA A 647 -2.22 29.45 -17.91
CA ALA A 647 -1.73 30.78 -18.23
C ALA A 647 -0.29 30.99 -17.74
N VAL A 648 0.04 30.53 -16.54
CA VAL A 648 1.40 30.59 -16.00
C VAL A 648 2.36 29.66 -16.76
N ALA A 649 1.92 28.45 -17.11
CA ALA A 649 2.73 27.51 -17.89
C ALA A 649 3.05 28.01 -19.32
N ALA A 650 2.24 28.91 -19.88
CA ALA A 650 2.47 29.53 -21.19
C ALA A 650 3.48 30.71 -21.17
N LEU A 651 3.92 31.16 -19.99
CA LEU A 651 4.88 32.26 -19.88
C LEU A 651 6.28 31.86 -20.36
N ARG A 652 6.95 32.76 -21.06
CA ARG A 652 8.32 32.56 -21.56
C ARG A 652 9.33 33.11 -20.55
N ALA A 653 9.89 32.24 -19.73
CA ALA A 653 10.89 32.61 -18.71
C ALA A 653 12.06 31.64 -18.70
N ASP A 654 13.23 32.12 -18.36
CA ASP A 654 14.44 31.29 -18.18
C ASP A 654 14.34 30.44 -16.91
N SER A 655 13.72 30.96 -15.85
CA SER A 655 13.50 30.26 -14.58
C SER A 655 12.12 30.58 -13.97
N VAL A 656 11.52 29.64 -13.29
CA VAL A 656 10.25 29.82 -12.57
C VAL A 656 10.46 29.44 -11.11
N PHE A 657 10.25 30.36 -10.20
CA PHE A 657 10.36 30.11 -8.76
C PHE A 657 8.99 30.14 -8.09
N ALA A 658 8.58 29.01 -7.57
CA ALA A 658 7.37 28.90 -6.76
C ALA A 658 7.71 29.22 -5.30
N VAL A 659 7.04 30.21 -4.73
CA VAL A 659 7.25 30.64 -3.34
C VAL A 659 6.00 30.29 -2.53
N THR A 660 6.14 29.42 -1.55
CA THR A 660 5.01 28.97 -0.71
C THR A 660 5.52 28.44 0.62
N GLY A 661 4.76 28.60 1.71
CA GLY A 661 5.04 27.92 2.97
C GLY A 661 4.50 26.46 2.99
N THR A 662 3.68 26.09 2.00
CA THR A 662 2.95 24.84 1.98
C THR A 662 2.95 24.21 0.58
N PRO A 663 4.07 23.58 0.17
CA PRO A 663 4.18 22.98 -1.16
C PRO A 663 3.27 21.74 -1.33
N ILE A 664 2.90 21.08 -0.23
CA ILE A 664 1.95 19.99 -0.17
C ILE A 664 0.84 20.37 0.81
N GLU A 665 -0.38 20.51 0.31
CA GLU A 665 -1.56 20.89 1.10
C GLU A 665 -2.63 19.81 1.13
N ASN A 666 -2.95 19.21 -0.02
CA ASN A 666 -3.99 18.19 -0.15
C ASN A 666 -3.44 16.81 -0.56
N GLY A 667 -2.19 16.73 -1.01
CA GLY A 667 -1.55 15.49 -1.45
C GLY A 667 -0.38 15.76 -2.40
N LEU A 668 0.25 14.70 -2.87
CA LEU A 668 1.42 14.75 -3.77
C LEU A 668 1.10 15.34 -5.14
N ASP A 669 -0.16 15.31 -5.58
CA ASP A 669 -0.59 15.98 -6.82
C ASP A 669 -0.33 17.50 -6.77
N ASP A 670 -0.43 18.13 -5.59
CA ASP A 670 -0.09 19.55 -5.40
C ASP A 670 1.40 19.80 -5.68
N LEU A 671 2.27 18.93 -5.15
CA LEU A 671 3.71 18.99 -5.38
C LEU A 671 4.05 18.80 -6.85
N TRP A 672 3.44 17.79 -7.51
CA TRP A 672 3.61 17.58 -8.95
C TRP A 672 3.25 18.83 -9.76
N ALA A 673 2.12 19.46 -9.46
CA ALA A 673 1.67 20.65 -10.17
C ALA A 673 2.63 21.84 -10.03
N LEU A 674 3.22 22.03 -8.86
CA LEU A 674 4.24 23.06 -8.64
C LEU A 674 5.55 22.73 -9.36
N LEU A 675 5.98 21.47 -9.34
CA LEU A 675 7.18 21.03 -10.07
C LEU A 675 6.99 21.11 -11.59
N ALA A 676 5.77 20.88 -12.10
CA ALA A 676 5.47 21.04 -13.52
C ALA A 676 5.68 22.47 -14.02
N LEU A 677 5.55 23.48 -13.14
CA LEU A 677 5.85 24.89 -13.43
C LEU A 677 7.30 25.27 -13.12
N ALA A 678 7.81 24.88 -11.95
CA ALA A 678 9.12 25.31 -11.45
C ALA A 678 10.28 24.47 -12.01
N ALA A 679 10.07 23.20 -12.25
CA ALA A 679 11.05 22.28 -12.84
C ALA A 679 10.40 21.46 -13.96
N PRO A 680 9.95 22.11 -15.07
CA PRO A 680 9.22 21.45 -16.13
C PRO A 680 10.03 20.31 -16.73
N GLY A 681 9.39 19.11 -16.82
CA GLY A 681 10.02 17.90 -17.34
C GLY A 681 10.68 17.01 -16.27
N LEU A 682 10.81 17.42 -15.00
CA LEU A 682 11.23 16.53 -13.92
C LEU A 682 10.24 15.34 -13.77
N TYR A 683 8.97 15.62 -13.91
CA TYR A 683 7.88 14.64 -13.96
C TYR A 683 6.91 14.98 -15.10
N PRO A 684 7.19 14.55 -16.34
CA PRO A 684 6.45 15.01 -17.52
C PRO A 684 5.00 14.51 -17.57
N SER A 685 4.68 13.40 -16.89
CA SER A 685 3.35 12.78 -16.90
C SER A 685 2.71 12.75 -15.51
N ALA A 686 1.59 13.49 -15.36
CA ALA A 686 0.75 13.43 -14.14
C ALA A 686 0.21 12.02 -13.85
N ARG A 687 -0.15 11.28 -14.89
CA ARG A 687 -0.68 9.92 -14.76
C ARG A 687 0.38 9.00 -14.14
N ARG A 688 1.58 9.03 -14.69
CA ARG A 688 2.68 8.21 -14.20
C ARG A 688 3.11 8.60 -12.80
N PHE A 689 3.23 9.89 -12.50
CA PHE A 689 3.52 10.35 -11.15
C PHE A 689 2.51 9.83 -10.11
N ARG A 690 1.22 9.79 -10.48
CA ARG A 690 0.18 9.19 -9.63
C ARG A 690 0.35 7.68 -9.48
N GLU A 691 0.66 6.97 -10.56
CA GLU A 691 0.86 5.51 -10.51
C GLU A 691 2.07 5.14 -9.66
N GLU A 692 3.17 5.85 -9.81
CA GLU A 692 4.47 5.53 -9.20
C GLU A 692 4.61 6.06 -7.76
N TYR A 693 4.10 7.27 -7.49
CA TYR A 693 4.30 7.93 -6.19
C TYR A 693 3.01 8.10 -5.39
N VAL A 694 1.94 8.65 -5.99
CA VAL A 694 0.71 8.94 -5.23
C VAL A 694 0.09 7.65 -4.72
N ARG A 695 -0.09 6.65 -5.59
CA ARG A 695 -0.67 5.36 -5.18
C ARG A 695 0.22 4.60 -4.21
N ALA A 696 1.53 4.57 -4.46
CA ALA A 696 2.48 3.86 -3.62
C ALA A 696 2.65 4.48 -2.23
N ILE A 697 2.54 5.81 -2.12
CA ILE A 697 2.81 6.55 -0.88
C ILE A 697 1.52 6.87 -0.11
N GLU A 698 0.43 7.25 -0.80
CA GLU A 698 -0.82 7.70 -0.18
C GLU A 698 -1.90 6.62 -0.05
N GLN A 699 -1.90 5.57 -0.91
CA GLN A 699 -2.91 4.52 -0.89
C GLN A 699 -2.30 3.23 -0.34
N LEU A 700 -2.63 2.89 0.91
CA LEU A 700 -2.33 1.55 1.44
C LEU A 700 -3.35 0.56 0.85
N PRO A 701 -2.93 -0.63 0.39
CA PRO A 701 -3.87 -1.68 0.06
C PRO A 701 -4.62 -2.09 1.34
N SER A 702 -5.90 -1.73 1.41
CA SER A 702 -6.79 -2.08 2.53
C SER A 702 -7.02 -3.59 2.68
N ASP A 703 -6.67 -4.38 1.66
CA ASP A 703 -6.99 -5.80 1.53
C ASP A 703 -5.75 -6.68 1.33
N ALA A 704 -4.63 -6.37 2.01
CA ALA A 704 -3.45 -7.23 1.97
C ALA A 704 -3.73 -8.56 2.71
N PRO A 705 -3.83 -9.70 2.01
CA PRO A 705 -4.32 -10.96 2.60
C PRO A 705 -3.32 -11.65 3.53
N THR A 706 -2.09 -11.15 3.68
CA THR A 706 -1.06 -11.75 4.54
C THR A 706 -0.09 -10.69 5.09
N GLU A 707 0.53 -10.95 6.26
CA GLU A 707 1.57 -10.09 6.86
C GLU A 707 2.79 -9.89 5.93
N LEU A 708 3.14 -10.89 5.13
CA LEU A 708 4.22 -10.82 4.14
C LEU A 708 3.91 -9.82 3.02
N SER A 709 2.65 -9.73 2.57
CA SER A 709 2.24 -8.75 1.55
C SER A 709 2.22 -7.31 2.09
N ALA A 710 1.91 -7.13 3.38
CA ALA A 710 1.97 -5.84 4.05
C ALA A 710 3.42 -5.34 4.22
N ALA A 711 4.38 -6.21 4.55
CA ALA A 711 5.79 -5.86 4.66
C ALA A 711 6.39 -5.45 3.30
N ALA A 712 6.07 -6.18 2.23
CA ALA A 712 6.52 -5.86 0.87
C ALA A 712 5.93 -4.53 0.36
N ALA A 713 4.65 -4.25 0.66
CA ALA A 713 4.00 -2.98 0.34
C ALA A 713 4.66 -1.80 1.07
N GLU A 714 5.00 -1.98 2.35
CA GLU A 714 5.69 -0.97 3.15
C GLU A 714 7.12 -0.71 2.66
N GLU A 715 7.84 -1.74 2.23
CA GLU A 715 9.17 -1.60 1.63
C GLU A 715 9.10 -0.86 0.29
N HIS A 716 8.14 -1.21 -0.57
CA HIS A 716 7.88 -0.51 -1.84
C HIS A 716 7.55 0.97 -1.60
N ARG A 717 6.72 1.27 -0.62
CA ARG A 717 6.38 2.63 -0.21
C ARG A 717 7.61 3.43 0.23
N ARG A 718 8.45 2.86 1.11
CA ARG A 718 9.68 3.52 1.57
C ARG A 718 10.63 3.78 0.40
N GLY A 719 10.77 2.82 -0.52
CA GLY A 719 11.57 2.98 -1.72
C GLY A 719 11.06 4.11 -2.62
N SER A 720 9.74 4.18 -2.87
CA SER A 720 9.12 5.25 -3.67
C SER A 720 9.27 6.62 -3.00
N LEU A 721 9.10 6.70 -1.67
CA LEU A 721 9.30 7.95 -0.92
C LEU A 721 10.76 8.43 -0.96
N ALA A 722 11.72 7.53 -0.81
CA ALA A 722 13.14 7.87 -0.87
C ALA A 722 13.52 8.37 -2.27
N ARG A 723 13.04 7.74 -3.34
CA ARG A 723 13.25 8.20 -4.73
C ARG A 723 12.64 9.58 -4.97
N LEU A 724 11.38 9.79 -4.55
CA LEU A 724 10.72 11.09 -4.69
C LEU A 724 11.53 12.19 -4.01
N ARG A 725 11.95 11.98 -2.77
CA ARG A 725 12.77 12.94 -2.01
C ARG A 725 14.09 13.25 -2.69
N SER A 726 14.83 12.23 -3.11
CA SER A 726 16.12 12.41 -3.80
C SER A 726 15.98 13.28 -5.03
N ARG A 727 14.92 13.10 -5.82
CA ARG A 727 14.68 13.83 -7.06
C ARG A 727 14.15 15.25 -6.86
N VAL A 728 13.34 15.45 -5.84
CA VAL A 728 12.74 16.78 -5.55
C VAL A 728 13.72 17.68 -4.80
N ARG A 729 14.59 17.11 -3.97
CA ARG A 729 15.54 17.86 -3.11
C ARG A 729 16.35 18.95 -3.83
N PRO A 730 16.87 18.75 -5.06
CA PRO A 730 17.58 19.81 -5.78
C PRO A 730 16.74 21.05 -6.09
N PHE A 731 15.44 20.85 -6.26
CA PHE A 731 14.48 21.86 -6.72
C PHE A 731 13.54 22.37 -5.63
N LEU A 732 13.72 21.92 -4.37
CA LEU A 732 12.90 22.32 -3.25
C LEU A 732 13.77 22.65 -2.06
N LEU A 733 13.77 23.93 -1.66
CA LEU A 733 14.43 24.38 -0.45
C LEU A 733 13.38 24.69 0.61
N ARG A 734 13.43 23.95 1.72
CA ARG A 734 12.55 24.13 2.87
C ARG A 734 13.33 24.20 4.15
N ARG A 735 13.10 25.27 4.93
CA ARG A 735 13.66 25.45 6.28
C ARG A 735 12.54 25.82 7.22
N THR A 736 12.57 25.25 8.41
CA THR A 736 11.59 25.52 9.46
C THR A 736 12.13 26.57 10.43
N LYS A 737 11.25 27.32 11.08
CA LYS A 737 11.62 28.32 12.09
C LYS A 737 12.43 27.72 13.22
N ASP A 738 12.07 26.52 13.65
CA ASP A 738 12.74 25.82 14.77
C ASP A 738 14.23 25.56 14.49
N VAL A 739 14.60 25.42 13.21
CA VAL A 739 15.99 25.15 12.80
C VAL A 739 16.80 26.41 12.59
N VAL A 740 16.20 27.45 11.98
CA VAL A 740 16.99 28.62 11.46
C VAL A 740 16.74 29.93 12.19
N ALA A 741 15.76 30.00 13.07
CA ALA A 741 15.36 31.22 13.77
C ALA A 741 15.29 31.02 15.29
N ALA A 742 16.38 30.52 15.88
CA ALA A 742 16.48 30.25 17.33
C ALA A 742 16.31 31.51 18.21
N ASP A 743 16.39 32.71 17.61
CA ASP A 743 16.14 33.98 18.25
C ASP A 743 14.66 34.40 18.29
N LEU A 744 13.75 33.65 17.64
CA LEU A 744 12.32 33.88 17.80
C LEU A 744 11.86 33.49 19.20
N PRO A 745 10.97 34.28 19.84
CA PRO A 745 10.38 33.92 21.11
C PRO A 745 9.62 32.59 21.00
N PRO A 746 9.48 31.80 22.10
CA PRO A 746 8.78 30.54 22.09
C PRO A 746 7.30 30.72 21.75
N LYS A 747 6.76 29.78 20.96
CA LYS A 747 5.33 29.67 20.68
C LYS A 747 4.75 28.57 21.58
N GLN A 748 3.68 28.90 22.29
CA GLN A 748 2.94 27.96 23.14
C GLN A 748 1.55 27.72 22.55
N GLU A 749 1.23 26.45 22.27
CA GLU A 749 -0.07 26.07 21.71
C GLU A 749 -0.87 25.28 22.73
N GLN A 750 -2.12 25.65 22.96
CA GLN A 750 -3.03 24.99 23.87
C GLN A 750 -4.39 24.75 23.20
N THR A 751 -4.89 23.53 23.27
CA THR A 751 -6.26 23.21 22.86
C THR A 751 -7.16 23.25 24.09
N ILE A 752 -8.20 24.07 24.02
CA ILE A 752 -9.22 24.22 25.06
C ILE A 752 -10.47 23.47 24.59
N ALA A 753 -10.77 22.35 25.26
CA ALA A 753 -12.01 21.62 25.02
C ALA A 753 -13.16 22.32 25.74
N VAL A 754 -14.13 22.85 25.00
CA VAL A 754 -15.27 23.59 25.52
C VAL A 754 -16.51 22.70 25.49
N PRO A 755 -17.08 22.31 26.64
CA PRO A 755 -18.31 21.55 26.69
C PRO A 755 -19.50 22.38 26.23
N LEU A 756 -20.38 21.80 25.41
CA LEU A 756 -21.64 22.46 25.02
C LEU A 756 -22.57 22.55 26.21
N ALA A 757 -23.32 23.65 26.32
CA ALA A 757 -24.40 23.79 27.32
C ALA A 757 -25.49 22.70 27.13
N PRO A 758 -26.17 22.22 28.15
CA PRO A 758 -27.06 21.06 28.05
C PRO A 758 -28.10 21.16 26.92
N GLY A 759 -28.81 22.27 26.78
CA GLY A 759 -29.78 22.45 25.69
C GLY A 759 -29.15 22.51 24.29
N HIS A 760 -27.98 23.12 24.19
CA HIS A 760 -27.19 23.11 22.96
C HIS A 760 -26.72 21.69 22.59
N ARG A 761 -26.29 20.92 23.59
CA ARG A 761 -25.88 19.52 23.43
C ARG A 761 -27.01 18.63 22.92
N GLU A 762 -28.18 18.72 23.51
CA GLU A 762 -29.35 17.96 23.06
C GLU A 762 -29.74 18.29 21.61
N LEU A 763 -29.69 19.57 21.23
CA LEU A 763 -29.94 19.98 19.85
C LEU A 763 -28.88 19.43 18.91
N TYR A 764 -27.61 19.54 19.29
CA TYR A 764 -26.50 19.03 18.50
C TYR A 764 -26.63 17.53 18.24
N ASP A 765 -26.86 16.73 19.28
CA ASP A 765 -26.96 15.27 19.18
C ASP A 765 -28.13 14.83 18.30
N ARG A 766 -29.28 15.53 18.42
CA ARG A 766 -30.46 15.31 17.56
C ARG A 766 -30.15 15.58 16.08
N VAL A 767 -29.51 16.69 15.79
CA VAL A 767 -29.14 17.05 14.41
C VAL A 767 -28.05 16.11 13.88
N LEU A 768 -27.08 15.75 14.70
CA LEU A 768 -26.02 14.78 14.35
C LEU A 768 -26.62 13.44 13.90
N GLN A 769 -27.57 12.87 14.68
CA GLN A 769 -28.23 11.62 14.32
C GLN A 769 -29.01 11.73 13.00
N ARG A 770 -29.71 12.84 12.77
CA ARG A 770 -30.40 13.09 11.50
C ARG A 770 -29.46 13.17 10.31
N GLU A 771 -28.37 13.95 10.40
CA GLU A 771 -27.43 14.11 9.32
C GLU A 771 -26.61 12.83 9.12
N ARG A 772 -26.30 12.07 10.19
CA ARG A 772 -25.66 10.76 10.11
C ARG A 772 -26.48 9.76 9.29
N GLN A 773 -27.78 9.62 9.58
CA GLN A 773 -28.66 8.73 8.80
C GLN A 773 -28.71 9.13 7.32
N LYS A 774 -28.76 10.43 7.04
CA LYS A 774 -28.77 10.96 5.68
C LYS A 774 -27.47 10.68 4.94
N VAL A 775 -26.32 10.90 5.55
CA VAL A 775 -25.01 10.75 4.92
C VAL A 775 -24.63 9.27 4.76
N LEU A 776 -24.89 8.40 5.75
CA LEU A 776 -24.58 6.98 5.66
C LEU A 776 -25.29 6.29 4.47
N GLY A 777 -26.51 6.74 4.12
CA GLY A 777 -27.21 6.25 2.92
C GLY A 777 -26.65 6.76 1.58
N LEU A 778 -25.65 7.65 1.59
CA LEU A 778 -25.09 8.30 0.40
C LEU A 778 -23.61 7.92 0.15
N LEU A 779 -22.98 7.16 1.05
CA LEU A 779 -21.55 6.86 0.99
C LEU A 779 -21.15 5.92 -0.16
N ASP A 780 -22.10 5.13 -0.67
CA ASP A 780 -21.84 4.20 -1.79
C ASP A 780 -21.69 4.93 -3.15
N ASP A 781 -22.09 6.21 -3.26
CA ASP A 781 -21.91 7.06 -4.45
C ASP A 781 -21.32 8.43 -4.06
N LEU A 782 -20.22 8.41 -3.33
CA LEU A 782 -19.62 9.60 -2.72
C LEU A 782 -19.23 10.66 -3.76
N ASP A 783 -18.72 10.27 -4.92
CA ASP A 783 -18.28 11.20 -5.96
C ASP A 783 -19.42 12.07 -6.51
N ARG A 784 -20.61 11.51 -6.65
CA ARG A 784 -21.79 12.25 -7.13
C ARG A 784 -22.46 13.07 -6.02
N GLN A 785 -22.27 12.67 -4.76
CA GLN A 785 -23.03 13.24 -3.63
C GLN A 785 -22.15 14.02 -2.65
N ARG A 786 -20.89 14.27 -2.99
CA ARG A 786 -19.93 15.04 -2.16
C ARG A 786 -20.52 16.35 -1.63
N PHE A 787 -21.27 17.07 -2.46
CA PHE A 787 -21.85 18.34 -2.06
C PHE A 787 -22.82 18.21 -0.89
N ILE A 788 -23.65 17.15 -0.84
CA ILE A 788 -24.61 16.90 0.23
C ILE A 788 -23.86 16.56 1.53
N VAL A 789 -22.84 15.72 1.43
CA VAL A 789 -22.01 15.32 2.57
C VAL A 789 -21.31 16.53 3.18
N PHE A 790 -20.64 17.34 2.36
CA PHE A 790 -19.95 18.56 2.83
C PHE A 790 -20.91 19.56 3.44
N ARG A 791 -22.12 19.69 2.90
CA ARG A 791 -23.17 20.56 3.48
C ARG A 791 -23.59 20.07 4.85
N SER A 792 -23.80 18.77 5.05
CA SER A 792 -24.16 18.18 6.35
C SER A 792 -23.07 18.40 7.39
N ILE A 793 -21.80 18.18 7.02
CA ILE A 793 -20.68 18.42 7.93
C ILE A 793 -20.53 19.91 8.26
N THR A 794 -20.71 20.82 7.29
CA THR A 794 -20.66 22.27 7.52
C THR A 794 -21.75 22.71 8.48
N LEU A 795 -22.98 22.18 8.33
CA LEU A 795 -24.08 22.43 9.23
C LEU A 795 -23.74 21.99 10.66
N LEU A 796 -23.19 20.79 10.85
CA LEU A 796 -22.77 20.29 12.17
C LEU A 796 -21.67 21.15 12.80
N ARG A 797 -20.74 21.66 11.99
CA ARG A 797 -19.68 22.58 12.47
C ARG A 797 -20.25 23.93 12.90
N MET A 798 -21.14 24.52 12.10
CA MET A 798 -21.82 25.78 12.50
C MET A 798 -22.63 25.57 13.76
N LEU A 799 -23.33 24.42 13.87
CA LEU A 799 -24.10 24.09 15.06
C LEU A 799 -23.21 23.92 16.30
N ALA A 800 -22.00 23.36 16.15
CA ALA A 800 -21.04 23.24 17.24
C ALA A 800 -20.53 24.60 17.76
N LEU A 801 -20.59 25.66 16.93
CA LEU A 801 -20.20 27.00 17.32
C LEU A 801 -21.33 27.71 18.07
N ALA A 802 -22.51 27.84 17.46
CA ALA A 802 -23.68 28.46 18.06
C ALA A 802 -24.96 28.00 17.35
N PRO A 803 -26.01 27.59 18.09
CA PRO A 803 -27.32 27.21 17.52
C PRO A 803 -27.93 28.30 16.65
N GLY A 804 -27.83 29.56 17.07
CA GLY A 804 -28.35 30.73 16.36
C GLY A 804 -27.81 30.93 14.94
N LEU A 805 -26.65 30.30 14.59
CA LEU A 805 -26.11 30.32 13.23
C LEU A 805 -26.93 29.47 12.26
N ILE A 806 -27.72 28.52 12.74
CA ILE A 806 -28.56 27.65 11.96
C ILE A 806 -30.03 28.07 11.97
N ASP A 807 -30.54 28.40 13.17
CA ASP A 807 -31.91 28.86 13.35
C ASP A 807 -31.94 29.94 14.45
N GLU A 808 -32.41 31.13 14.09
CA GLU A 808 -32.51 32.27 15.00
C GLU A 808 -33.34 31.98 16.24
N ARG A 809 -34.33 31.07 16.15
CA ARG A 809 -35.14 30.60 17.28
C ARG A 809 -34.35 29.94 18.39
N ASP A 810 -33.22 29.33 18.03
CA ASP A 810 -32.32 28.62 18.95
C ASP A 810 -31.20 29.54 19.50
N ALA A 811 -31.15 30.82 19.11
CA ALA A 811 -30.15 31.78 19.56
C ALA A 811 -30.09 31.93 21.08
N HIS A 812 -31.21 31.70 21.78
CA HIS A 812 -31.31 31.74 23.24
C HIS A 812 -30.47 30.68 23.97
N LEU A 813 -30.03 29.62 23.28
CA LEU A 813 -29.13 28.58 23.83
C LEU A 813 -27.69 29.07 23.98
N GLY A 814 -27.34 30.22 23.34
CA GLY A 814 -26.03 30.85 23.47
C GLY A 814 -24.89 30.07 22.82
N SER A 815 -23.65 30.47 23.13
CA SER A 815 -22.43 29.79 22.66
C SER A 815 -21.40 29.73 23.79
N ALA A 816 -21.17 28.54 24.31
CA ALA A 816 -20.14 28.32 25.35
C ALA A 816 -18.75 28.73 24.88
N LYS A 817 -18.45 28.63 23.58
CA LYS A 817 -17.16 29.10 23.02
C LYS A 817 -17.00 30.61 23.10
N LEU A 818 -18.04 31.36 22.79
CA LEU A 818 -18.01 32.82 22.92
C LEU A 818 -17.88 33.28 24.38
N ASP A 819 -18.48 32.55 25.31
CA ASP A 819 -18.36 32.85 26.73
C ASP A 819 -16.91 32.65 27.21
N VAL A 820 -16.26 31.52 26.84
CA VAL A 820 -14.84 31.24 27.12
C VAL A 820 -13.92 32.25 26.39
N LEU A 821 -14.23 32.58 25.13
CA LEU A 821 -13.46 33.57 24.38
C LEU A 821 -13.49 34.92 25.07
N LEU A 822 -14.68 35.40 25.44
CA LEU A 822 -14.87 36.71 26.09
C LEU A 822 -14.10 36.77 27.40
N GLU A 823 -14.22 35.75 28.25
CA GLU A 823 -13.47 35.66 29.51
C GLU A 823 -11.97 35.83 29.29
N ARG A 824 -11.39 35.12 28.30
CA ARG A 824 -9.97 35.20 27.98
C ARG A 824 -9.58 36.53 27.36
N LEU A 825 -10.41 37.11 26.48
CA LEU A 825 -10.10 38.39 25.85
C LEU A 825 -10.16 39.56 26.87
N VAL A 826 -11.05 39.53 27.85
CA VAL A 826 -11.08 40.50 28.95
C VAL A 826 -9.78 40.40 29.78
N GLU A 827 -9.34 39.20 30.11
CA GLU A 827 -8.08 38.94 30.82
C GLU A 827 -6.90 39.53 30.05
N VAL A 828 -6.72 39.11 28.77
CA VAL A 828 -5.65 39.58 27.89
C VAL A 828 -5.64 41.11 27.72
N ALA A 829 -6.82 41.70 27.50
CA ALA A 829 -6.92 43.17 27.36
C ALA A 829 -6.62 43.92 28.66
N SER A 830 -7.00 43.36 29.83
CA SER A 830 -6.71 43.96 31.12
C SER A 830 -5.22 43.99 31.48
N GLU A 831 -4.46 43.02 30.93
CA GLU A 831 -3.01 42.95 31.07
C GLU A 831 -2.25 43.79 30.05
N GLY A 832 -2.96 44.45 29.14
CA GLY A 832 -2.39 45.34 28.12
C GLY A 832 -1.87 44.59 26.90
N HIS A 833 -2.18 43.35 26.74
CA HIS A 833 -1.82 42.52 25.59
C HIS A 833 -2.84 42.59 24.46
N ARG A 834 -2.43 42.18 23.25
CA ARG A 834 -3.28 42.19 22.06
C ARG A 834 -3.54 40.80 21.53
N ALA A 835 -4.76 40.56 21.03
CA ALA A 835 -5.22 39.28 20.55
C ALA A 835 -5.73 39.34 19.12
N LEU A 836 -5.38 38.32 18.32
CA LEU A 836 -6.01 38.01 17.05
C LEU A 836 -7.01 36.87 17.26
N VAL A 837 -8.21 37.02 16.71
CA VAL A 837 -9.30 36.04 16.80
C VAL A 837 -9.67 35.60 15.39
N PHE A 838 -9.50 34.34 15.08
CA PHE A 838 -9.76 33.79 13.76
C PHE A 838 -10.94 32.82 13.75
N SER A 839 -11.80 32.94 12.74
CA SER A 839 -12.81 31.96 12.38
C SER A 839 -12.98 31.86 10.86
N GLN A 840 -13.40 30.70 10.38
CA GLN A 840 -13.80 30.56 8.97
C GLN A 840 -15.20 31.12 8.71
N PHE A 841 -16.05 31.20 9.75
CA PHE A 841 -17.43 31.65 9.65
C PHE A 841 -17.52 33.15 10.06
N THR A 842 -17.75 34.02 9.07
CA THR A 842 -17.91 35.47 9.31
C THR A 842 -19.10 35.76 10.25
N SER A 843 -20.20 35.02 10.07
CA SER A 843 -21.36 35.14 10.96
C SER A 843 -21.05 34.79 12.43
N PHE A 844 -20.05 33.94 12.70
CA PHE A 844 -19.62 33.70 14.07
C PHE A 844 -18.71 34.81 14.61
N LEU A 845 -17.91 35.44 13.74
CA LEU A 845 -17.15 36.64 14.09
C LEU A 845 -18.12 37.82 14.40
N ASP A 846 -19.24 37.92 13.66
CA ASP A 846 -20.25 38.93 13.93
C ASP A 846 -20.89 38.73 15.32
N LEU A 847 -21.20 37.49 15.71
CA LEU A 847 -21.67 37.19 17.07
C LEU A 847 -20.58 37.49 18.14
N ALA A 848 -19.31 37.25 17.83
CA ALA A 848 -18.21 37.64 18.71
C ALA A 848 -18.09 39.15 18.84
N ALA A 849 -18.27 39.91 17.75
CA ALA A 849 -18.31 41.38 17.75
C ALA A 849 -19.41 41.91 18.64
N GLU A 850 -20.65 41.37 18.52
CA GLU A 850 -21.79 41.74 19.39
C GLU A 850 -21.47 41.52 20.90
N ARG A 851 -20.76 40.41 21.22
CA ARG A 851 -20.37 40.14 22.61
C ARG A 851 -19.28 41.07 23.10
N LEU A 852 -18.32 41.47 22.24
CA LEU A 852 -17.30 42.46 22.57
C LEU A 852 -17.90 43.84 22.77
N ASP A 853 -18.85 44.26 21.92
CA ASP A 853 -19.62 45.52 22.06
C ASP A 853 -20.36 45.54 23.40
N ALA A 854 -21.04 44.44 23.73
CA ALA A 854 -21.77 44.31 25.00
C ALA A 854 -20.83 44.40 26.23
N ALA A 855 -19.58 43.95 26.10
CA ALA A 855 -18.57 44.03 27.14
C ALA A 855 -17.76 45.33 27.15
N GLY A 856 -17.99 46.23 26.18
CA GLY A 856 -17.27 47.51 26.04
C GLY A 856 -15.80 47.35 25.62
N LEU A 857 -15.45 46.19 24.99
CA LEU A 857 -14.09 45.96 24.48
C LEU A 857 -13.96 46.45 23.03
N ALA A 858 -13.03 47.34 22.81
CA ALA A 858 -12.74 47.82 21.45
C ALA A 858 -12.10 46.73 20.58
N TYR A 859 -12.48 46.66 19.33
CA TYR A 859 -11.93 45.68 18.38
C TYR A 859 -11.82 46.27 16.98
N ALA A 860 -10.88 45.70 16.17
CA ALA A 860 -10.89 45.83 14.73
C ALA A 860 -11.51 44.60 14.08
N HIS A 861 -12.14 44.76 12.89
CA HIS A 861 -12.78 43.65 12.18
C HIS A 861 -12.35 43.60 10.71
N LEU A 862 -11.91 42.43 10.25
CA LEU A 862 -11.46 42.20 8.88
C LEU A 862 -12.08 40.91 8.30
N ASP A 863 -12.89 41.06 7.27
CA ASP A 863 -13.52 39.97 6.55
C ASP A 863 -13.41 40.13 5.01
N GLY A 864 -14.12 39.27 4.26
CA GLY A 864 -14.18 39.32 2.79
C GLY A 864 -14.85 40.59 2.22
N SER A 865 -15.72 41.26 2.98
CA SER A 865 -16.47 42.45 2.58
C SER A 865 -15.71 43.78 2.82
N THR A 866 -14.63 43.73 3.63
CA THR A 866 -13.87 44.90 4.03
C THR A 866 -13.17 45.55 2.82
N SER A 867 -13.60 46.75 2.44
CA SER A 867 -13.10 47.41 1.23
C SER A 867 -11.77 48.16 1.42
N ARG A 868 -11.44 48.63 2.65
CA ARG A 868 -10.23 49.42 2.99
C ARG A 868 -9.34 48.64 3.97
N ARG A 869 -8.92 47.45 3.54
CA ARG A 869 -8.14 46.52 4.39
C ARG A 869 -6.88 47.12 5.00
N GLY A 870 -6.13 47.95 4.21
CA GLY A 870 -4.92 48.58 4.68
C GLY A 870 -5.18 49.54 5.85
N GLU A 871 -6.25 50.37 5.78
CA GLU A 871 -6.63 51.28 6.85
C GLU A 871 -7.01 50.58 8.15
N VAL A 872 -7.73 49.44 8.04
CA VAL A 872 -8.12 48.66 9.22
C VAL A 872 -6.87 48.02 9.88
N VAL A 873 -5.96 47.50 9.12
CA VAL A 873 -4.71 46.90 9.63
C VAL A 873 -3.81 47.97 10.29
N GLU A 874 -3.63 49.11 9.64
CA GLU A 874 -2.85 50.21 10.22
C GLU A 874 -3.56 50.82 11.44
N GLY A 875 -4.89 50.88 11.43
CA GLY A 875 -5.69 51.26 12.59
C GLY A 875 -5.51 50.34 13.79
N PHE A 876 -5.39 49.04 13.56
CA PHE A 876 -5.07 48.07 14.63
C PHE A 876 -3.64 48.24 15.13
N ARG A 877 -2.66 48.38 14.23
CA ARG A 877 -1.25 48.57 14.60
C ARG A 877 -1.02 49.80 15.45
N GLY A 878 -1.53 50.98 15.01
CA GLY A 878 -1.32 52.25 15.64
C GLY A 878 -2.39 52.64 16.66
N GLY A 879 -3.49 51.93 16.77
CA GLY A 879 -4.63 52.22 17.66
C GLY A 879 -4.63 51.49 18.98
N ASP A 880 -5.63 51.73 19.79
CA ASP A 880 -5.76 51.16 21.15
C ASP A 880 -6.65 49.91 21.23
N ALA A 881 -7.17 49.41 20.10
CA ALA A 881 -8.00 48.20 20.07
C ALA A 881 -7.19 46.95 20.48
N PRO A 882 -7.56 46.26 21.60
CA PRO A 882 -6.82 45.10 22.04
C PRO A 882 -7.16 43.82 21.23
N VAL A 883 -8.26 43.82 20.49
CA VAL A 883 -8.76 42.65 19.78
C VAL A 883 -8.89 42.89 18.29
N PHE A 884 -8.48 41.93 17.49
CA PHE A 884 -8.68 41.93 16.05
C PHE A 884 -9.41 40.69 15.58
N LEU A 885 -10.64 40.81 15.16
CA LEU A 885 -11.49 39.76 14.60
C LEU A 885 -11.14 39.62 13.09
N ILE A 886 -10.73 38.44 12.67
CA ILE A 886 -10.24 38.22 11.31
C ILE A 886 -10.85 36.95 10.76
N SER A 887 -11.46 37.01 9.57
CA SER A 887 -11.86 35.77 8.89
C SER A 887 -10.61 35.08 8.34
N LEU A 888 -10.52 33.73 8.52
CA LEU A 888 -9.37 32.94 8.05
C LEU A 888 -9.07 33.13 6.56
N LYS A 889 -10.09 33.34 5.72
CA LYS A 889 -9.93 33.65 4.30
C LYS A 889 -9.38 35.04 4.04
N ALA A 890 -9.77 36.05 4.80
CA ALA A 890 -9.30 37.41 4.66
C ALA A 890 -7.93 37.60 5.29
N GLY A 891 -7.64 36.95 6.41
CA GLY A 891 -6.36 36.98 7.11
C GLY A 891 -5.28 36.14 6.47
N GLY A 892 -5.62 35.27 5.50
CA GLY A 892 -4.71 34.29 4.92
C GLY A 892 -3.53 34.82 4.11
N PHE A 893 -3.47 36.12 3.73
CA PHE A 893 -2.46 36.61 2.81
C PHE A 893 -1.85 37.96 3.23
N GLY A 894 -0.52 38.01 3.38
CA GLY A 894 0.29 39.20 3.38
C GLY A 894 0.24 40.13 4.61
N LEU A 895 -0.51 39.76 5.67
CA LEU A 895 -0.57 40.59 6.87
C LEU A 895 0.62 40.33 7.80
N THR A 896 1.19 41.34 8.40
CA THR A 896 2.17 41.25 9.49
C THR A 896 1.56 41.91 10.72
N LEU A 897 1.39 41.14 11.80
CA LEU A 897 0.71 41.58 13.01
C LEU A 897 1.51 41.19 14.27
N VAL A 898 2.80 41.59 14.28
CA VAL A 898 3.75 41.30 15.38
C VAL A 898 3.41 42.01 16.68
N GLU A 899 2.44 42.92 16.64
CA GLU A 899 1.95 43.68 17.78
C GLU A 899 1.02 42.83 18.68
N ALA A 900 0.57 41.67 18.21
CA ALA A 900 -0.26 40.77 19.00
C ALA A 900 0.55 39.58 19.54
N GLU A 901 0.31 39.24 20.79
CA GLU A 901 0.93 38.07 21.47
C GLU A 901 -0.03 36.87 21.57
N TYR A 902 -1.32 37.10 21.46
CA TYR A 902 -2.34 36.06 21.61
C TYR A 902 -3.07 35.79 20.31
N VAL A 903 -3.29 34.52 20.02
CA VAL A 903 -4.04 34.03 18.85
C VAL A 903 -5.11 33.06 19.29
N PHE A 904 -6.36 33.35 18.97
CA PHE A 904 -7.50 32.47 19.22
C PHE A 904 -8.04 31.91 17.91
N LEU A 905 -8.05 30.57 17.77
CA LEU A 905 -8.68 29.85 16.67
C LEU A 905 -10.00 29.30 17.16
N LEU A 906 -11.12 29.81 16.64
CA LEU A 906 -12.45 29.50 17.16
C LEU A 906 -13.03 28.20 16.60
N ASP A 907 -12.56 27.78 15.44
CA ASP A 907 -13.01 26.56 14.75
C ASP A 907 -11.86 25.92 13.97
N PRO A 908 -11.72 24.58 13.99
CA PRO A 908 -10.67 23.91 13.25
C PRO A 908 -10.94 23.97 11.74
N TRP A 909 -9.90 24.29 10.95
CA TRP A 909 -9.99 24.33 9.49
C TRP A 909 -9.59 22.98 8.89
N TRP A 910 -10.20 22.57 7.77
CA TRP A 910 -9.81 21.34 7.07
C TRP A 910 -8.34 21.27 6.67
N ASN A 911 -7.75 22.42 6.41
CA ASN A 911 -6.39 22.60 6.00
C ASN A 911 -5.55 23.17 7.16
N PRO A 912 -4.65 22.37 7.77
CA PRO A 912 -3.80 22.83 8.86
C PRO A 912 -2.86 23.98 8.45
N ALA A 913 -2.51 24.07 7.15
CA ALA A 913 -1.68 25.12 6.65
C ALA A 913 -2.31 26.53 6.75
N ALA A 914 -3.62 26.64 6.61
CA ALA A 914 -4.30 27.93 6.76
C ALA A 914 -4.29 28.40 8.23
N GLU A 915 -4.38 27.51 9.20
CA GLU A 915 -4.21 27.84 10.62
C GLU A 915 -2.77 28.25 10.93
N ALA A 916 -1.80 27.47 10.42
CA ALA A 916 -0.38 27.83 10.55
C ALA A 916 -0.12 29.22 9.96
N GLN A 917 -0.68 29.53 8.79
CA GLN A 917 -0.61 30.86 8.21
C GLN A 917 -1.18 31.96 9.11
N ALA A 918 -2.32 31.70 9.76
CA ALA A 918 -2.94 32.66 10.68
C ALA A 918 -2.04 32.92 11.91
N ILE A 919 -1.46 31.87 12.49
CA ILE A 919 -0.53 31.95 13.61
C ILE A 919 0.75 32.71 13.20
N ASP A 920 1.26 32.45 12.01
CA ASP A 920 2.49 33.04 11.49
C ASP A 920 2.38 34.53 11.17
N ARG A 921 1.22 35.17 11.35
CA ARG A 921 1.03 36.63 11.33
C ARG A 921 1.66 37.30 12.53
N THR A 922 1.68 36.64 13.67
CA THR A 922 2.26 37.10 14.93
C THR A 922 3.64 36.48 15.18
N HIS A 923 3.79 35.17 14.97
CA HIS A 923 5.05 34.44 15.21
C HIS A 923 5.98 34.51 14.01
N ARG A 924 6.65 35.63 13.81
CA ARG A 924 7.57 35.89 12.70
C ARG A 924 8.72 36.80 13.13
N ILE A 925 9.73 36.96 12.24
CA ILE A 925 10.85 37.85 12.49
C ILE A 925 10.34 39.29 12.80
N GLY A 926 10.75 39.80 13.93
CA GLY A 926 10.28 41.07 14.49
C GLY A 926 9.38 40.95 15.72
N GLN A 927 8.94 39.75 16.06
CA GLN A 927 8.24 39.47 17.32
C GLN A 927 9.27 39.42 18.47
N THR A 928 8.97 40.13 19.54
CA THR A 928 9.84 40.22 20.75
C THR A 928 9.26 39.46 21.94
N ASN A 929 7.96 39.17 21.92
CA ASN A 929 7.23 38.53 23.02
C ASN A 929 6.82 37.08 22.66
N SER A 930 6.66 36.23 23.68
CA SER A 930 6.12 34.87 23.50
C SER A 930 4.73 34.93 22.89
N VAL A 931 4.44 34.00 21.95
CA VAL A 931 3.15 33.92 21.29
C VAL A 931 2.35 32.76 21.86
N PHE A 932 1.12 33.07 22.35
CA PHE A 932 0.19 32.10 22.91
C PHE A 932 -0.92 31.81 21.90
N VAL A 933 -1.10 30.54 21.54
CA VAL A 933 -2.12 30.12 20.58
C VAL A 933 -3.14 29.21 21.28
N TYR A 934 -4.39 29.64 21.28
CA TYR A 934 -5.50 28.90 21.86
C TYR A 934 -6.43 28.39 20.75
N ARG A 935 -6.62 27.06 20.70
CA ARG A 935 -7.64 26.42 19.86
C ARG A 935 -8.85 26.07 20.71
N LEU A 936 -9.99 26.69 20.43
CA LEU A 936 -11.25 26.41 21.11
C LEU A 936 -11.99 25.31 20.33
N ILE A 937 -12.14 24.13 20.90
CA ILE A 937 -12.78 22.96 20.28
C ILE A 937 -14.02 22.58 21.08
N ALA A 938 -15.17 22.49 20.43
CA ALA A 938 -16.40 22.02 21.07
C ALA A 938 -16.29 20.51 21.38
N ALA A 939 -16.29 20.18 22.69
CA ALA A 939 -16.07 18.83 23.17
C ALA A 939 -17.16 17.86 22.72
N GLY A 940 -16.80 16.66 22.29
CA GLY A 940 -17.71 15.61 21.80
C GLY A 940 -18.47 15.97 20.54
N THR A 941 -17.88 16.78 19.64
CA THR A 941 -18.48 17.19 18.37
C THR A 941 -17.61 16.78 17.17
N VAL A 942 -18.11 17.05 15.97
CA VAL A 942 -17.34 16.84 14.72
C VAL A 942 -16.02 17.63 14.69
N GLU A 943 -15.86 18.67 15.51
CA GLU A 943 -14.63 19.45 15.54
C GLU A 943 -13.43 18.68 16.06
N GLU A 944 -13.61 17.80 17.06
CA GLU A 944 -12.54 16.92 17.54
C GLU A 944 -12.06 15.99 16.42
N LYS A 945 -12.99 15.46 15.62
CA LYS A 945 -12.65 14.59 14.49
C LYS A 945 -11.92 15.31 13.35
N VAL A 946 -12.31 16.57 13.11
CA VAL A 946 -11.59 17.45 12.15
C VAL A 946 -10.17 17.70 12.63
N LEU A 947 -9.94 17.92 13.93
CA LEU A 947 -8.60 18.11 14.50
C LEU A 947 -7.74 16.85 14.37
N GLU A 948 -8.29 15.66 14.61
CA GLU A 948 -7.60 14.38 14.39
C GLU A 948 -7.15 14.22 12.91
N LEU A 949 -8.01 14.58 11.97
CA LEU A 949 -7.70 14.57 10.53
C LEU A 949 -6.60 15.57 10.14
N GLN A 950 -6.62 16.77 10.72
CA GLN A 950 -5.58 17.76 10.52
C GLN A 950 -4.19 17.22 10.93
N GLN A 951 -4.11 16.56 12.09
CA GLN A 951 -2.86 15.99 12.59
C GLN A 951 -2.28 14.93 11.64
N ARG A 952 -3.15 14.10 11.04
CA ARG A 952 -2.73 13.11 10.03
C ARG A 952 -2.19 13.78 8.76
N LYS A 953 -2.90 14.80 8.24
CA LYS A 953 -2.46 15.54 7.05
C LYS A 953 -1.13 16.26 7.27
N ALA A 954 -0.93 16.87 8.43
CA ALA A 954 0.34 17.50 8.79
C ALA A 954 1.50 16.48 8.86
N ALA A 955 1.21 15.24 9.29
CA ALA A 955 2.19 14.16 9.32
C ALA A 955 2.63 13.74 7.91
N LEU A 956 1.71 13.65 6.92
CA LEU A 956 2.07 13.35 5.52
C LEU A 956 3.00 14.41 4.92
N SER A 957 2.66 15.68 5.07
CA SER A 957 3.48 16.79 4.56
C SER A 957 4.90 16.72 5.13
N ARG A 958 5.03 16.48 6.44
CA ARG A 958 6.33 16.29 7.08
C ARG A 958 7.05 15.05 6.56
N ALA A 959 6.36 13.93 6.35
CA ALA A 959 6.97 12.69 5.86
C ALA A 959 7.60 12.83 4.47
N VAL A 960 7.05 13.64 3.58
CA VAL A 960 7.60 13.87 2.23
C VAL A 960 8.70 14.93 2.23
N LEU A 961 8.56 15.97 3.06
CA LEU A 961 9.43 17.15 3.05
C LEU A 961 10.57 17.07 4.10
N ASP A 962 10.38 16.34 5.18
CA ASP A 962 11.32 16.18 6.30
C ASP A 962 11.59 14.67 6.54
N ASP A 963 12.63 14.31 7.30
CA ASP A 963 13.08 12.92 7.53
C ASP A 963 12.21 12.08 8.51
N GLY A 964 10.93 12.39 8.66
CA GLY A 964 10.01 11.67 9.57
C GLY A 964 8.88 10.91 8.86
N ALA A 965 8.60 9.69 9.27
CA ALA A 965 7.55 8.83 8.70
C ALA A 965 6.18 9.05 9.36
N ALA A 966 5.10 9.30 8.60
CA ALA A 966 3.70 8.89 8.82
C ALA A 966 2.70 9.53 7.82
N PHE A 967 1.57 8.85 7.61
CA PHE A 967 0.60 9.03 6.50
C PHE A 967 -0.62 9.90 6.79
N ALA A 968 -1.26 10.48 5.73
CA ALA A 968 -2.72 10.59 5.62
C ALA A 968 -3.23 11.04 4.24
N ASN A 969 -4.34 10.45 3.82
CA ASN A 969 -5.04 10.65 2.54
C ASN A 969 -6.02 11.84 2.54
N ALA A 970 -6.50 12.22 1.34
CA ALA A 970 -7.73 13.00 1.17
C ALA A 970 -8.91 12.32 1.86
N LEU A 971 -9.93 13.11 2.31
CA LEU A 971 -11.14 12.57 2.93
C LEU A 971 -11.77 11.47 2.09
N ASP A 972 -11.72 10.24 2.59
CA ASP A 972 -12.38 9.08 2.02
C ASP A 972 -13.73 8.78 2.73
N ALA A 973 -14.42 7.73 2.27
CA ALA A 973 -15.68 7.32 2.87
C ALA A 973 -15.53 6.91 4.34
N ASP A 974 -14.37 6.34 4.72
CA ASP A 974 -14.08 5.90 6.08
C ASP A 974 -13.77 7.08 7.01
N ASP A 975 -13.11 8.12 6.50
CA ASP A 975 -12.93 9.37 7.24
C ASP A 975 -14.29 10.03 7.52
N ILE A 976 -15.19 10.03 6.55
CA ILE A 976 -16.54 10.57 6.72
C ILE A 976 -17.34 9.74 7.73
N ARG A 977 -17.25 8.41 7.70
CA ARG A 977 -17.85 7.53 8.71
C ARG A 977 -17.31 7.86 10.10
N ARG A 978 -16.00 8.02 10.25
CA ARG A 978 -15.35 8.37 11.53
C ARG A 978 -15.74 9.74 12.03
N ILE A 979 -15.84 10.75 11.17
CA ILE A 979 -16.28 12.12 11.52
C ILE A 979 -17.71 12.08 12.11
N LEU A 980 -18.57 11.27 11.53
CA LEU A 980 -19.96 11.15 11.97
C LEU A 980 -20.16 10.15 13.13
N GLY A 981 -19.09 9.55 13.66
CA GLY A 981 -19.13 8.63 14.80
C GLY A 981 -19.68 7.24 14.46
N GLY A 982 -19.39 6.75 13.24
CA GLY A 982 -19.72 5.39 12.77
C GLY A 982 -18.68 4.37 13.16
#